data_fa585409017ac76f2e4e7c0578144b52
#
_entry.id   fa585409017ac76f2e4e7c0578144b52
#
_cell.length_a   1.000
_cell.length_b   1.000
_cell.length_c   1.000
_cell.angle_alpha   90.00
_cell.angle_beta   90.00
_cell.angle_gamma   90.00
#
_symmetry.space_group_name_H-M   'P 1'
#
loop_
_entity.id
_entity.type
_entity.pdbx_description
1 polymer ?
#
loop_
_entity_poly.entity_id
_entity_poly.type
_entity_poly.pdbx_seq_one_letter_code
_entity_poly.pdbx_strand_id
1 'polypeptide(L)'
;MDYLYKFQKLIITLSVFLHASNLGFGQDIVYPDNTNSINNSKKLAFASRTKEPPTIDGILSEDVWDIATPISDFVQDFPNNLTASTEKTEVRLLFDDYALYVGVDLFDSSPSEISERLARRDDWMAGFEGISDWFTIDFDSRYDHQTGFVFAVNASGVQMDATVFDDTDYDEEWNAVWHSEISKDMTGWHIEIEIPFSIMRYTESDSMVWGMDMARYIHRKNEHITWIARPRGVRGIASRYGKLMGFDHVPAAKQIEILPYVLSGRNSIKGEMLSYPDSLGSEFSPLDRIDRNLDGGVDIKYGIGSNSTIDLTVNPDFGWIEADPAIINLTYYETYFSEKRPFFLENSTIFDTPIEMFYSRRIGKMDSRILTAGKLSGKSQDGLSYSVLGALTSDYQSGSWASDLKNEGLSYYLASRLVQDILMGNSFVGLMFNSTGRDGHSTNDVAADQLLSIGNNRLIIDQQIALTDITGLHGLGYAGEIAYDNETFFSTYFSVDYFDDNFDNNDLGYNPRNDLTNFEVGLTFRKQEPGPICRYAFTSIDYNHQSNLDGLVIGNYVSTDFGLTFNNYWRISAGINRSFRHYDDKLTFDIETHNLGPYVKLPQTDGAYFSVQSDQTKQVQIGATIGKGKSIIGDWGEQYSIYINLRPTSAIETSMYYSRNRSFEKFHWLEITEEIINESFSDSIKLHYMFAESQNQMNILTWRVSAGLATNKSIEFYSEYFISRNHFNDQQYLELLEAKAYPVHTEYQPYSSLPDDSSLLEPYLYNEFYAKYSSLNLNLVFRWEFSPGSTFYLIYTTMKTINGKESVTISDFWNYQGGDDWSEFSTEGSLYIKLNYRFNRR
;
A
#
# COMPACT_ATOMS: atom_id res chain seq x y z
N MET A 1 28.53 -22.27 20.12
CA MET A 1 29.57 -22.56 19.08
C MET A 1 28.97 -22.72 17.69
N ASP A 2 27.77 -23.24 17.53
CA ASP A 2 27.10 -23.36 16.22
C ASP A 2 26.78 -22.00 15.60
N TYR A 3 26.39 -21.00 16.38
CA TYR A 3 26.13 -19.64 15.90
C TYR A 3 27.38 -18.93 15.39
N LEU A 4 28.51 -19.09 16.08
CA LEU A 4 29.78 -18.56 15.58
C LEU A 4 30.22 -19.21 14.25
N TYR A 5 29.88 -20.48 14.06
CA TYR A 5 30.17 -21.20 12.82
C TYR A 5 29.20 -20.77 11.67
N LYS A 6 27.91 -20.58 11.97
CA LYS A 6 26.95 -20.02 11.03
C LYS A 6 27.30 -18.57 10.67
N PHE A 7 27.71 -17.76 11.67
CA PHE A 7 28.17 -16.38 11.48
C PHE A 7 29.48 -16.30 10.70
N GLN A 8 30.43 -17.22 10.93
CA GLN A 8 31.65 -17.31 10.11
C GLN A 8 31.36 -17.73 8.66
N LYS A 9 30.46 -18.67 8.43
CA LYS A 9 30.00 -18.99 7.05
C LYS A 9 29.37 -17.79 6.39
N LEU A 10 28.58 -17.04 7.11
CA LEU A 10 27.91 -15.82 6.63
C LEU A 10 28.93 -14.72 6.29
N ILE A 11 29.93 -14.49 7.19
CA ILE A 11 31.02 -13.54 6.92
C ILE A 11 31.84 -13.99 5.72
N ILE A 12 32.05 -15.28 5.54
CA ILE A 12 32.75 -15.83 4.37
C ILE A 12 31.90 -15.61 3.10
N THR A 13 30.58 -15.78 3.16
CA THR A 13 29.68 -15.48 2.05
C THR A 13 29.65 -13.99 1.75
N LEU A 14 29.51 -13.13 2.78
CA LEU A 14 29.62 -11.67 2.62
C LEU A 14 31.02 -11.24 2.12
N SER A 15 32.09 -11.85 2.60
CA SER A 15 33.45 -11.54 2.16
C SER A 15 33.71 -12.02 0.72
N VAL A 16 33.10 -13.10 0.27
CA VAL A 16 33.13 -13.51 -1.15
C VAL A 16 32.38 -12.49 -2.02
N PHE A 17 31.25 -11.96 -1.53
CA PHE A 17 30.52 -10.88 -2.23
C PHE A 17 31.27 -9.54 -2.20
N LEU A 18 31.85 -9.15 -1.07
CA LEU A 18 32.72 -7.96 -0.97
C LEU A 18 34.03 -8.08 -1.78
N HIS A 19 34.55 -9.30 -1.94
CA HIS A 19 35.69 -9.53 -2.85
C HIS A 19 35.27 -9.60 -4.32
N ALA A 20 34.03 -10.00 -4.64
CA ALA A 20 33.51 -9.91 -6.01
C ALA A 20 33.31 -8.44 -6.44
N SER A 21 32.96 -7.55 -5.51
CA SER A 21 32.90 -6.10 -5.78
C SER A 21 34.30 -5.45 -5.90
N ASN A 22 35.36 -6.07 -5.36
CA ASN A 22 36.75 -5.64 -5.52
C ASN A 22 37.49 -6.29 -6.71
N LEU A 23 36.86 -7.25 -7.38
CA LEU A 23 37.37 -7.71 -8.68
C LEU A 23 37.04 -6.65 -9.72
N GLY A 24 37.96 -5.73 -9.87
CA GLY A 24 38.08 -4.63 -10.79
C GLY A 24 37.17 -4.65 -12.06
N PHE A 25 35.93 -4.26 -11.91
CA PHE A 25 35.14 -3.74 -13.02
C PHE A 25 35.40 -2.24 -13.23
N GLY A 26 36.66 -1.86 -13.11
CA GLY A 26 37.19 -0.56 -13.52
C GLY A 26 37.67 -0.59 -14.95
N GLN A 27 36.96 -1.20 -15.86
CA GLN A 27 37.08 -0.94 -17.29
C GLN A 27 35.66 -0.75 -17.81
N ASP A 28 35.41 0.45 -18.33
CA ASP A 28 34.27 0.75 -19.19
C ASP A 28 34.08 -0.38 -20.20
N ILE A 29 33.16 -1.29 -19.95
CA ILE A 29 32.66 -2.19 -20.97
C ILE A 29 31.83 -1.29 -21.88
N VAL A 30 32.52 -0.71 -22.89
CA VAL A 30 31.85 -0.03 -23.98
C VAL A 30 31.14 -1.11 -24.78
N TYR A 31 29.86 -1.35 -24.42
CA TYR A 31 28.99 -2.08 -25.33
C TYR A 31 28.80 -1.25 -26.59
N PRO A 32 28.88 -1.83 -27.78
CA PRO A 32 28.59 -1.11 -29.00
C PRO A 32 27.15 -0.63 -28.95
N ASP A 33 27.01 0.65 -28.84
CA ASP A 33 25.74 1.39 -28.81
C ASP A 33 25.13 1.31 -30.23
N ASN A 34 24.36 0.25 -30.47
CA ASN A 34 23.67 0.05 -31.76
C ASN A 34 22.20 0.54 -31.70
N THR A 35 21.83 1.23 -30.68
CA THR A 35 20.62 2.05 -30.68
C THR A 35 21.09 3.50 -30.81
N ASN A 36 20.45 4.27 -31.69
CA ASN A 36 20.52 5.73 -31.69
C ASN A 36 19.93 6.18 -30.34
N SER A 37 20.70 6.03 -29.26
CA SER A 37 20.33 6.54 -27.95
C SER A 37 20.26 8.05 -28.11
N ILE A 38 19.05 8.58 -28.14
CA ILE A 38 18.82 10.00 -27.94
C ILE A 38 19.41 10.26 -26.55
N ASN A 39 20.57 10.91 -26.54
CA ASN A 39 21.37 11.07 -25.35
C ASN A 39 20.70 12.11 -24.44
N ASN A 40 19.81 11.67 -23.57
CA ASN A 40 19.04 12.51 -22.64
C ASN A 40 19.95 13.35 -21.72
N SER A 41 21.14 12.86 -21.44
CA SER A 41 22.15 13.59 -20.66
C SER A 41 22.61 14.91 -21.31
N LYS A 42 22.23 15.15 -22.57
CA LYS A 42 22.52 16.40 -23.27
C LYS A 42 21.38 17.44 -23.22
N LYS A 43 20.17 17.10 -22.78
CA LYS A 43 19.12 18.11 -22.62
C LYS A 43 19.48 19.03 -21.46
N LEU A 44 19.47 20.32 -21.76
CA LEU A 44 19.90 21.39 -20.88
C LEU A 44 18.86 22.49 -20.86
N ALA A 45 18.47 22.89 -19.68
CA ALA A 45 17.56 24.01 -19.43
C ALA A 45 18.22 25.01 -18.48
N PHE A 46 17.74 26.24 -18.49
CA PHE A 46 18.22 27.32 -17.65
C PHE A 46 17.05 28.02 -16.98
N ALA A 47 17.15 28.19 -15.65
CA ALA A 47 16.33 29.12 -14.90
C ALA A 47 16.98 30.51 -14.93
N SER A 48 16.19 31.54 -15.07
CA SER A 48 16.66 32.93 -15.07
C SER A 48 16.28 33.64 -13.77
N ARG A 49 17.25 34.34 -13.18
CA ARG A 49 16.95 35.10 -11.95
C ARG A 49 16.09 36.32 -12.25
N THR A 50 15.00 36.47 -11.51
CA THR A 50 14.17 37.69 -11.54
C THR A 50 14.37 38.56 -10.32
N LYS A 51 14.08 39.84 -10.45
CA LYS A 51 14.09 40.83 -9.35
C LYS A 51 12.68 41.04 -8.78
N GLU A 52 11.70 40.82 -9.60
CA GLU A 52 10.28 40.97 -9.26
C GLU A 52 9.58 39.63 -9.55
N PRO A 53 8.91 39.04 -8.58
CA PRO A 53 8.18 37.80 -8.80
C PRO A 53 7.02 38.02 -9.76
N PRO A 54 6.66 37.07 -10.64
CA PRO A 54 5.45 37.17 -11.45
C PRO A 54 4.21 37.11 -10.52
N THR A 55 3.11 37.64 -11.02
CA THR A 55 1.79 37.47 -10.39
C THR A 55 1.25 36.12 -10.82
N ILE A 56 0.98 35.25 -9.89
CA ILE A 56 0.46 33.91 -10.22
C ILE A 56 -1.05 34.01 -10.46
N ASP A 57 -1.44 34.28 -11.72
CA ASP A 57 -2.84 34.43 -12.17
C ASP A 57 -3.17 33.54 -13.39
N GLY A 58 -2.19 32.73 -13.84
CA GLY A 58 -2.32 31.85 -14.99
C GLY A 58 -2.14 32.55 -16.35
N ILE A 59 -1.66 33.80 -16.37
CA ILE A 59 -1.53 34.60 -17.61
C ILE A 59 -0.09 35.08 -17.76
N LEU A 60 0.69 34.46 -18.64
CA LEU A 60 2.10 34.81 -18.90
C LEU A 60 2.27 36.09 -19.69
N SER A 61 1.63 37.17 -19.25
CA SER A 61 1.64 38.45 -19.98
C SER A 61 2.62 39.48 -19.43
N GLU A 62 3.22 39.27 -18.30
CA GLU A 62 4.18 40.17 -17.69
C GLU A 62 5.55 40.09 -18.39
N ASP A 63 6.17 41.28 -18.57
CA ASP A 63 7.50 41.41 -19.19
C ASP A 63 8.58 40.58 -18.48
N VAL A 64 8.35 40.15 -17.23
CA VAL A 64 9.29 39.34 -16.47
C VAL A 64 9.49 37.93 -17.08
N TRP A 65 8.47 37.37 -17.77
CA TRP A 65 8.58 36.11 -18.48
C TRP A 65 9.46 36.18 -19.72
N ASP A 66 9.68 37.33 -20.29
CA ASP A 66 10.50 37.53 -21.51
C ASP A 66 11.99 37.31 -21.25
N ILE A 67 12.45 37.39 -19.99
CA ILE A 67 13.85 37.09 -19.63
C ILE A 67 14.18 35.62 -19.62
N ALA A 68 13.18 34.73 -19.51
CA ALA A 68 13.34 33.31 -19.51
C ALA A 68 13.37 32.71 -20.92
N THR A 69 14.33 31.86 -21.20
CA THR A 69 14.39 31.13 -22.47
C THR A 69 13.31 30.04 -22.49
N PRO A 70 12.39 30.05 -23.49
CA PRO A 70 11.40 28.99 -23.60
C PRO A 70 12.03 27.61 -23.82
N ILE A 71 11.58 26.64 -23.07
CA ILE A 71 11.96 25.22 -23.20
C ILE A 71 10.84 24.55 -23.99
N SER A 72 11.17 23.82 -25.02
CA SER A 72 10.28 23.07 -25.90
C SER A 72 10.87 21.73 -26.28
N ASP A 73 10.51 21.17 -27.45
CA ASP A 73 11.02 19.91 -27.97
C ASP A 73 10.61 18.66 -27.18
N PHE A 74 9.33 18.63 -26.76
CA PHE A 74 8.71 17.47 -26.18
C PHE A 74 8.53 16.36 -27.21
N VAL A 75 8.66 15.10 -26.75
CA VAL A 75 8.49 13.90 -27.57
C VAL A 75 7.41 13.02 -26.96
N GLN A 76 6.71 12.27 -27.81
CA GLN A 76 5.74 11.30 -27.36
C GLN A 76 6.42 10.11 -26.67
N ASP A 77 5.94 9.78 -25.51
CA ASP A 77 6.13 8.50 -24.86
C ASP A 77 5.01 7.52 -25.26
N PHE A 78 3.79 8.05 -25.36
CA PHE A 78 2.59 7.32 -25.76
C PHE A 78 1.69 8.23 -26.63
N PRO A 79 0.97 7.75 -27.67
CA PRO A 79 0.89 6.36 -28.15
C PRO A 79 2.06 5.90 -29.00
N ASN A 80 2.83 6.82 -29.57
CA ASN A 80 3.94 6.52 -30.45
C ASN A 80 5.25 6.92 -29.77
N ASN A 81 6.06 5.94 -29.43
CA ASN A 81 7.28 6.20 -28.69
C ASN A 81 8.30 6.99 -29.51
N LEU A 82 8.91 8.01 -28.90
CA LEU A 82 9.98 8.85 -29.45
C LEU A 82 9.63 9.63 -30.75
N THR A 83 8.35 9.86 -31.00
CA THR A 83 7.91 10.72 -32.09
C THR A 83 7.66 12.15 -31.60
N ALA A 84 7.61 13.11 -32.52
CA ALA A 84 7.33 14.50 -32.17
C ALA A 84 5.94 14.63 -31.52
N SER A 85 5.82 15.53 -30.55
CA SER A 85 4.54 15.93 -29.97
C SER A 85 3.60 16.48 -31.03
N THR A 86 2.30 16.16 -30.91
CA THR A 86 1.28 16.68 -31.85
C THR A 86 0.78 18.07 -31.49
N GLU A 87 0.98 18.50 -30.26
CA GLU A 87 0.67 19.86 -29.77
C GLU A 87 1.91 20.48 -29.15
N LYS A 88 2.06 21.78 -29.35
CA LYS A 88 3.21 22.52 -28.84
C LYS A 88 3.10 22.74 -27.32
N THR A 89 4.21 22.66 -26.63
CA THR A 89 4.36 23.01 -25.22
C THR A 89 5.59 23.91 -25.06
N GLU A 90 5.46 25.02 -24.36
CA GLU A 90 6.56 25.91 -23.99
C GLU A 90 6.56 26.12 -22.49
N VAL A 91 7.75 26.00 -21.88
CA VAL A 91 7.94 26.18 -20.44
C VAL A 91 9.02 27.22 -20.20
N ARG A 92 8.78 28.13 -19.27
CA ARG A 92 9.72 29.17 -18.84
C ARG A 92 9.99 29.05 -17.36
N LEU A 93 11.25 29.23 -16.96
CA LEU A 93 11.68 29.09 -15.58
C LEU A 93 12.32 30.38 -15.09
N LEU A 94 11.77 30.94 -14.03
CA LEU A 94 12.31 32.07 -13.29
C LEU A 94 12.55 31.68 -11.83
N PHE A 95 13.44 32.37 -11.14
CA PHE A 95 13.63 32.20 -9.71
C PHE A 95 14.08 33.50 -9.06
N ASP A 96 13.81 33.62 -7.76
CA ASP A 96 14.34 34.66 -6.90
C ASP A 96 14.99 34.02 -5.63
N ASP A 97 15.05 34.72 -4.53
CA ASP A 97 15.60 34.21 -3.27
C ASP A 97 14.61 33.29 -2.51
N TYR A 98 13.36 33.21 -2.91
CA TYR A 98 12.27 32.55 -2.18
C TYR A 98 11.69 31.36 -2.92
N ALA A 99 11.53 31.46 -4.25
CA ALA A 99 10.78 30.48 -5.04
C ALA A 99 11.35 30.28 -6.45
N LEU A 100 11.04 29.13 -6.99
CA LEU A 100 11.09 28.83 -8.41
C LEU A 100 9.72 29.10 -9.01
N TYR A 101 9.68 29.84 -10.11
CA TYR A 101 8.46 30.13 -10.85
C TYR A 101 8.47 29.40 -12.19
N VAL A 102 7.35 28.74 -12.51
CA VAL A 102 7.19 27.97 -13.74
C VAL A 102 6.02 28.55 -14.51
N GLY A 103 6.28 29.08 -15.69
CA GLY A 103 5.27 29.54 -16.63
C GLY A 103 5.14 28.55 -17.77
N VAL A 104 3.93 28.10 -18.10
CA VAL A 104 3.69 27.04 -19.08
C VAL A 104 2.60 27.45 -20.06
N ASP A 105 2.94 27.43 -21.35
CA ASP A 105 2.00 27.56 -22.46
C ASP A 105 1.73 26.17 -23.08
N LEU A 106 0.52 25.67 -22.91
CA LEU A 106 0.07 24.38 -23.38
C LEU A 106 -0.88 24.57 -24.57
N PHE A 107 -0.28 24.78 -25.75
CA PHE A 107 -1.06 25.03 -26.97
C PHE A 107 -1.90 23.78 -27.32
N ASP A 108 -3.08 24.03 -27.86
CA ASP A 108 -3.99 23.00 -28.32
C ASP A 108 -4.75 23.44 -29.58
N SER A 109 -4.77 22.60 -30.59
CA SER A 109 -5.46 22.87 -31.86
C SER A 109 -6.98 22.80 -31.74
N SER A 110 -7.52 22.30 -30.62
CA SER A 110 -8.95 22.23 -30.29
C SER A 110 -9.20 22.60 -28.82
N PRO A 111 -9.00 23.85 -28.39
CA PRO A 111 -9.10 24.25 -26.98
C PRO A 111 -10.44 23.93 -26.31
N SER A 112 -11.52 23.86 -27.08
CA SER A 112 -12.85 23.50 -26.59
C SER A 112 -12.99 22.01 -26.22
N GLU A 113 -12.01 21.17 -26.59
CA GLU A 113 -11.99 19.74 -26.32
C GLU A 113 -11.00 19.36 -25.22
N ILE A 114 -10.38 20.35 -24.55
CA ILE A 114 -9.54 20.15 -23.36
C ILE A 114 -10.38 19.49 -22.29
N SER A 115 -9.90 18.35 -21.78
CA SER A 115 -10.60 17.60 -20.76
C SER A 115 -10.28 18.13 -19.38
N GLU A 116 -11.33 18.53 -18.67
CA GLU A 116 -11.27 19.09 -17.33
C GLU A 116 -11.76 18.06 -16.31
N ARG A 117 -11.10 17.98 -15.17
CA ARG A 117 -11.51 17.11 -14.08
C ARG A 117 -11.33 17.76 -12.72
N LEU A 118 -12.43 18.03 -12.02
CA LEU A 118 -12.40 18.41 -10.62
C LEU A 118 -12.32 17.15 -9.76
N ALA A 119 -11.26 17.03 -8.97
CA ALA A 119 -11.02 15.96 -8.05
C ALA A 119 -10.50 16.53 -6.72
N ARG A 120 -10.30 15.67 -5.75
CA ARG A 120 -9.55 16.01 -4.54
C ARG A 120 -8.09 16.27 -4.93
N ARG A 121 -7.44 17.26 -4.28
CA ARG A 121 -5.99 17.42 -4.34
C ARG A 121 -5.31 16.10 -3.95
N ASP A 122 -4.20 15.78 -4.61
CA ASP A 122 -3.38 14.59 -4.40
C ASP A 122 -4.12 13.26 -4.66
N ASP A 123 -5.09 13.29 -5.58
CA ASP A 123 -5.76 12.09 -6.08
C ASP A 123 -5.43 11.91 -7.56
N TRP A 124 -4.30 11.22 -7.82
CA TRP A 124 -3.83 10.97 -9.18
C TRP A 124 -4.85 10.21 -10.02
N MET A 125 -5.43 9.15 -9.44
CA MET A 125 -6.37 8.29 -10.13
C MET A 125 -7.68 9.01 -10.51
N ALA A 126 -8.19 9.86 -9.64
CA ALA A 126 -9.44 10.57 -9.86
C ALA A 126 -9.29 11.89 -10.63
N GLY A 127 -8.10 12.52 -10.58
CA GLY A 127 -7.87 13.85 -11.14
C GLY A 127 -7.03 13.90 -12.42
N PHE A 128 -6.19 12.90 -12.66
CA PHE A 128 -5.14 12.98 -13.68
C PHE A 128 -5.12 11.78 -14.62
N GLU A 129 -4.97 10.55 -14.11
CA GLU A 129 -4.66 9.39 -14.94
C GLU A 129 -5.72 9.08 -16.01
N GLY A 130 -5.37 9.34 -17.27
CA GLY A 130 -6.19 8.99 -18.44
C GLY A 130 -7.55 9.67 -18.53
N ILE A 131 -7.83 10.71 -17.73
CA ILE A 131 -9.16 11.32 -17.62
C ILE A 131 -9.21 12.84 -17.79
N SER A 132 -8.06 13.51 -17.67
CA SER A 132 -7.94 14.96 -17.76
C SER A 132 -6.70 15.35 -18.55
N ASP A 133 -6.67 16.52 -19.13
CA ASP A 133 -5.41 17.13 -19.58
C ASP A 133 -4.65 17.58 -18.34
N TRP A 134 -3.34 17.32 -18.30
CA TRP A 134 -2.47 17.70 -17.19
C TRP A 134 -1.04 17.98 -17.62
N PHE A 135 -0.31 18.66 -16.76
CA PHE A 135 1.11 18.95 -16.87
C PHE A 135 1.80 18.61 -15.56
N THR A 136 3.03 18.01 -15.65
CA THR A 136 3.92 17.82 -14.52
C THR A 136 5.29 18.42 -14.78
N ILE A 137 5.94 18.84 -13.70
CA ILE A 137 7.34 19.19 -13.67
C ILE A 137 8.01 18.52 -12.49
N ASP A 138 9.11 17.85 -12.75
CA ASP A 138 9.84 17.04 -11.81
C ASP A 138 11.26 17.60 -11.62
N PHE A 139 11.75 17.62 -10.35
CA PHE A 139 13.07 18.13 -10.02
C PHE A 139 13.84 17.17 -9.13
N ASP A 140 15.00 16.70 -9.57
CA ASP A 140 16.05 16.14 -8.70
C ASP A 140 16.95 17.29 -8.24
N SER A 141 16.54 17.95 -7.15
CA SER A 141 17.21 19.14 -6.63
C SER A 141 18.51 18.83 -5.89
N ARG A 142 18.76 17.56 -5.55
CA ARG A 142 20.03 17.09 -5.00
C ARG A 142 21.00 16.66 -6.06
N TYR A 143 20.51 16.37 -7.26
CA TYR A 143 21.23 15.80 -8.38
C TYR A 143 21.88 14.46 -8.00
N ASP A 144 21.12 13.66 -7.25
CA ASP A 144 21.56 12.33 -6.75
C ASP A 144 21.10 11.19 -7.64
N HIS A 145 20.26 11.47 -8.65
CA HIS A 145 19.73 10.50 -9.60
C HIS A 145 18.86 9.39 -8.99
N GLN A 146 18.36 9.61 -7.80
CA GLN A 146 17.51 8.67 -7.04
C GLN A 146 16.25 9.32 -6.52
N THR A 147 16.34 10.61 -6.12
CA THR A 147 15.24 11.31 -5.49
C THR A 147 14.77 12.49 -6.32
N GLY A 148 13.50 12.87 -6.16
CA GLY A 148 12.94 14.02 -6.86
C GLY A 148 11.66 14.53 -6.20
N PHE A 149 11.24 15.72 -6.66
CA PHE A 149 9.96 16.34 -6.29
C PHE A 149 9.14 16.51 -7.55
N VAL A 150 7.87 16.13 -7.49
CA VAL A 150 6.91 16.18 -8.59
C VAL A 150 5.83 17.18 -8.26
N PHE A 151 5.50 18.04 -9.21
CA PHE A 151 4.41 19.00 -9.12
C PHE A 151 3.52 18.86 -10.34
N ALA A 152 2.25 18.54 -10.14
CA ALA A 152 1.28 18.34 -11.21
C ALA A 152 0.10 19.30 -11.10
N VAL A 153 -0.37 19.79 -12.24
CA VAL A 153 -1.59 20.61 -12.36
C VAL A 153 -2.41 20.08 -13.51
N ASN A 154 -3.70 19.84 -13.29
CA ASN A 154 -4.62 19.49 -14.37
C ASN A 154 -5.36 20.71 -14.94
N ALA A 155 -6.06 20.50 -16.04
CA ALA A 155 -6.77 21.57 -16.73
C ALA A 155 -7.98 22.17 -15.97
N SER A 156 -8.28 21.68 -14.76
CA SER A 156 -9.23 22.32 -13.82
C SER A 156 -8.52 23.09 -12.69
N GLY A 157 -7.16 23.10 -12.65
CA GLY A 157 -6.38 23.72 -11.59
C GLY A 157 -6.26 22.85 -10.33
N VAL A 158 -6.59 21.56 -10.39
CA VAL A 158 -6.34 20.63 -9.30
C VAL A 158 -4.84 20.36 -9.25
N GLN A 159 -4.28 20.43 -8.04
CA GLN A 159 -2.88 20.18 -7.76
C GLN A 159 -2.66 18.75 -7.28
N MET A 160 -1.47 18.22 -7.55
CA MET A 160 -0.94 17.00 -6.96
C MET A 160 0.56 17.17 -6.78
N ASP A 161 1.08 16.70 -5.67
CA ASP A 161 2.52 16.64 -5.43
C ASP A 161 2.94 15.25 -4.92
N ALA A 162 4.17 14.87 -5.23
CA ALA A 162 4.77 13.61 -4.82
C ALA A 162 6.29 13.76 -4.69
N THR A 163 6.94 12.76 -4.09
CA THR A 163 8.38 12.60 -4.20
C THR A 163 8.72 11.34 -5.00
N VAL A 164 9.86 11.39 -5.71
CA VAL A 164 10.48 10.20 -6.34
C VAL A 164 11.51 9.66 -5.37
N PHE A 165 11.54 8.35 -5.20
CA PHE A 165 12.56 7.65 -4.42
C PHE A 165 13.02 6.39 -5.17
N ASP A 166 14.23 5.91 -4.84
CA ASP A 166 14.85 4.72 -5.47
C ASP A 166 14.85 4.73 -7.00
N ASP A 167 14.93 5.95 -7.58
CA ASP A 167 14.94 6.19 -9.04
C ASP A 167 13.66 5.77 -9.80
N THR A 168 12.74 5.03 -9.20
CA THR A 168 11.63 4.40 -9.92
C THR A 168 10.26 4.63 -9.32
N ASP A 169 10.18 4.91 -8.04
CA ASP A 169 8.94 4.89 -7.30
C ASP A 169 8.48 6.27 -6.86
N TYR A 170 7.17 6.44 -6.66
CA TYR A 170 6.55 7.68 -6.22
C TYR A 170 5.95 7.52 -4.84
N ASP A 171 6.21 8.51 -3.97
CA ASP A 171 5.49 8.69 -2.70
C ASP A 171 4.49 9.84 -2.87
N GLU A 172 3.22 9.49 -3.06
CA GLU A 172 2.09 10.43 -3.25
C GLU A 172 1.56 10.98 -1.91
N GLU A 173 2.05 10.47 -0.78
CA GLU A 173 1.66 10.93 0.54
C GLU A 173 2.42 12.19 0.98
N TRP A 174 3.50 12.54 0.25
CA TRP A 174 4.20 13.78 0.47
C TRP A 174 3.32 14.97 0.10
N ASN A 175 3.14 15.93 1.01
CA ASN A 175 2.23 17.05 0.82
C ASN A 175 2.90 18.38 1.13
N ALA A 176 3.00 19.23 0.12
CA ALA A 176 3.67 20.53 0.18
C ALA A 176 2.70 21.70 -0.05
N VAL A 177 3.09 22.89 0.39
CA VAL A 177 2.35 24.12 0.10
C VAL A 177 3.06 24.90 -1.00
N TRP A 178 2.45 24.90 -2.16
CA TRP A 178 2.85 25.67 -3.33
C TRP A 178 1.61 26.28 -4.00
N HIS A 179 1.81 27.21 -4.91
CA HIS A 179 0.70 27.92 -5.51
C HIS A 179 0.71 27.75 -7.03
N SER A 180 -0.47 27.57 -7.62
CA SER A 180 -0.64 27.56 -9.06
C SER A 180 -1.99 28.16 -9.47
N GLU A 181 -2.01 28.83 -10.60
CA GLU A 181 -3.22 29.29 -11.25
C GLU A 181 -3.21 28.90 -12.72
N ILE A 182 -4.38 28.70 -13.28
CA ILE A 182 -4.56 28.36 -14.69
C ILE A 182 -5.44 29.38 -15.41
N SER A 183 -5.20 29.57 -16.69
CA SER A 183 -6.13 30.26 -17.59
C SER A 183 -6.34 29.47 -18.87
N LYS A 184 -7.38 29.79 -19.61
CA LYS A 184 -7.72 29.17 -20.90
C LYS A 184 -8.12 30.22 -21.89
N ASP A 185 -7.67 30.06 -23.15
CA ASP A 185 -8.03 30.93 -24.24
C ASP A 185 -8.21 30.15 -25.56
N MET A 186 -8.21 30.85 -26.67
CA MET A 186 -8.37 30.24 -27.99
C MET A 186 -7.11 29.54 -28.51
N THR A 187 -6.00 29.61 -27.81
CA THR A 187 -4.72 29.00 -28.18
C THR A 187 -4.41 27.70 -27.36
N GLY A 188 -5.07 27.55 -26.23
CA GLY A 188 -4.84 26.42 -25.34
C GLY A 188 -5.17 26.73 -23.88
N TRP A 189 -4.35 26.25 -22.98
CA TRP A 189 -4.40 26.57 -21.57
C TRP A 189 -3.01 26.87 -21.04
N HIS A 190 -2.94 27.66 -19.97
CA HIS A 190 -1.73 28.22 -19.44
C HIS A 190 -1.67 27.98 -17.95
N ILE A 191 -0.48 27.83 -17.40
CA ILE A 191 -0.24 27.59 -15.98
C ILE A 191 0.86 28.53 -15.51
N GLU A 192 0.68 29.11 -14.34
CA GLU A 192 1.74 29.69 -13.55
C GLU A 192 1.85 28.96 -12.22
N ILE A 193 3.07 28.64 -11.82
CA ILE A 193 3.37 27.90 -10.58
C ILE A 193 4.45 28.66 -9.79
N GLU A 194 4.23 28.82 -8.48
CA GLU A 194 5.22 29.26 -7.51
C GLU A 194 5.57 28.10 -6.59
N ILE A 195 6.84 27.66 -6.61
CA ILE A 195 7.37 26.56 -5.80
C ILE A 195 8.37 27.15 -4.81
N PRO A 196 8.02 27.31 -3.53
CA PRO A 196 8.95 27.84 -2.52
C PRO A 196 10.13 26.90 -2.33
N PHE A 197 11.36 27.42 -2.30
CA PHE A 197 12.56 26.61 -2.03
C PHE A 197 12.51 25.92 -0.66
N SER A 198 11.72 26.45 0.27
CA SER A 198 11.57 25.86 1.61
C SER A 198 10.93 24.47 1.63
N ILE A 199 10.16 24.10 0.59
CA ILE A 199 9.53 22.78 0.54
C ILE A 199 10.41 21.72 -0.12
N MET A 200 11.44 22.11 -0.84
CA MET A 200 12.40 21.23 -1.50
C MET A 200 13.68 21.05 -0.68
N ARG A 201 14.31 19.91 -0.83
CA ARG A 201 15.62 19.62 -0.26
C ARG A 201 16.65 19.68 -1.37
N TYR A 202 17.68 20.51 -1.25
CA TYR A 202 18.68 20.70 -2.28
C TYR A 202 20.09 20.82 -1.70
N THR A 203 21.07 20.58 -2.55
CA THR A 203 22.49 20.74 -2.21
C THR A 203 22.92 22.17 -2.46
N GLU A 204 23.31 22.87 -1.40
CA GLU A 204 23.80 24.25 -1.50
C GLU A 204 25.15 24.29 -2.24
N SER A 205 25.23 25.11 -3.28
CA SER A 205 26.47 25.43 -3.95
C SER A 205 26.37 26.79 -4.65
N ASP A 206 27.53 27.39 -4.99
CA ASP A 206 27.56 28.66 -5.72
C ASP A 206 26.98 28.59 -7.14
N SER A 207 26.91 27.38 -7.70
CA SER A 207 26.30 27.07 -9.00
C SER A 207 25.65 25.71 -8.90
N MET A 208 24.34 25.70 -8.65
CA MET A 208 23.58 24.46 -8.49
C MET A 208 23.21 23.87 -9.85
N VAL A 209 23.27 22.55 -9.94
CA VAL A 209 22.75 21.75 -11.05
C VAL A 209 21.68 20.85 -10.49
N TRP A 210 20.50 20.89 -11.09
CA TRP A 210 19.39 19.98 -10.74
C TRP A 210 19.10 19.03 -11.90
N GLY A 211 18.54 17.89 -11.60
CA GLY A 211 17.85 17.08 -12.59
C GLY A 211 16.46 17.65 -12.85
N MET A 212 15.93 17.56 -14.08
CA MET A 212 14.58 18.00 -14.41
C MET A 212 13.99 17.17 -15.54
N ASP A 213 12.70 16.87 -15.41
CA ASP A 213 11.86 16.44 -16.52
C ASP A 213 10.49 17.16 -16.45
N MET A 214 9.77 17.08 -17.53
CA MET A 214 8.41 17.65 -17.64
C MET A 214 7.58 16.72 -18.50
N ALA A 215 6.32 16.54 -18.14
CA ALA A 215 5.39 15.75 -18.91
C ALA A 215 4.05 16.47 -19.09
N ARG A 216 3.37 16.17 -20.19
CA ARG A 216 2.02 16.61 -20.49
C ARG A 216 1.19 15.45 -21.01
N TYR A 217 -0.03 15.35 -20.57
CA TYR A 217 -1.01 14.44 -21.15
C TYR A 217 -2.11 15.21 -21.87
N ILE A 218 -2.41 14.80 -23.09
CA ILE A 218 -3.46 15.36 -23.94
C ILE A 218 -4.56 14.30 -24.06
N HIS A 219 -5.58 14.42 -23.22
CA HIS A 219 -6.61 13.39 -23.05
C HIS A 219 -7.33 13.03 -24.36
N ARG A 220 -7.79 14.03 -25.15
CA ARG A 220 -8.54 13.76 -26.39
C ARG A 220 -7.76 12.94 -27.41
N LYS A 221 -6.42 12.99 -27.36
CA LYS A 221 -5.51 12.25 -28.25
C LYS A 221 -4.95 10.99 -27.58
N ASN A 222 -5.20 10.81 -26.26
CA ASN A 222 -4.55 9.83 -25.43
C ASN A 222 -3.02 9.84 -25.67
N GLU A 223 -2.46 11.05 -25.63
CA GLU A 223 -1.05 11.33 -25.91
C GLU A 223 -0.35 11.80 -24.66
N HIS A 224 0.69 11.08 -24.27
CA HIS A 224 1.62 11.45 -23.24
C HIS A 224 2.93 11.91 -23.89
N ILE A 225 3.39 13.08 -23.54
CA ILE A 225 4.64 13.67 -24.03
C ILE A 225 5.54 14.01 -22.86
N THR A 226 6.82 13.83 -23.04
CA THR A 226 7.87 14.13 -22.05
C THR A 226 8.94 15.02 -22.66
N TRP A 227 9.56 15.87 -21.85
CA TRP A 227 10.69 16.64 -22.29
C TRP A 227 11.93 15.75 -22.49
N ILE A 228 12.17 14.82 -21.58
CA ILE A 228 13.21 13.82 -21.71
C ILE A 228 12.66 12.61 -22.48
N ALA A 229 13.33 12.23 -23.53
CA ALA A 229 12.95 11.05 -24.30
C ALA A 229 13.05 9.78 -23.45
N ARG A 230 11.94 9.05 -23.27
CA ARG A 230 11.88 7.80 -22.51
C ARG A 230 11.58 6.63 -23.45
N PRO A 231 12.59 5.86 -23.91
CA PRO A 231 12.35 4.64 -24.68
C PRO A 231 11.49 3.66 -23.87
N ARG A 232 10.53 3.01 -24.52
CA ARG A 232 9.65 2.04 -23.83
C ARG A 232 10.42 0.93 -23.16
N GLY A 233 9.99 0.58 -21.96
CA GLY A 233 10.55 -0.48 -21.16
C GLY A 233 11.84 -0.15 -20.46
N VAL A 234 12.37 1.04 -20.66
CA VAL A 234 13.57 1.49 -19.97
C VAL A 234 13.23 1.92 -18.56
N ARG A 235 13.92 1.38 -17.56
CA ARG A 235 13.72 1.70 -16.15
C ARG A 235 14.45 2.98 -15.75
N GLY A 236 14.03 3.58 -14.64
CA GLY A 236 14.61 4.79 -14.06
C GLY A 236 13.82 6.05 -14.45
N ILE A 237 13.66 6.93 -13.48
CA ILE A 237 12.96 8.21 -13.57
C ILE A 237 13.97 9.34 -13.32
N ALA A 238 14.44 9.49 -12.07
CA ALA A 238 15.35 10.55 -11.66
C ALA A 238 16.73 10.45 -12.33
N SER A 239 17.24 9.24 -12.53
CA SER A 239 18.52 8.99 -13.23
C SER A 239 18.52 9.44 -14.70
N ARG A 240 17.33 9.65 -15.29
CA ARG A 240 17.16 10.06 -16.69
C ARG A 240 16.92 11.53 -16.88
N TYR A 241 16.71 12.28 -15.83
CA TYR A 241 16.43 13.71 -15.92
C TYR A 241 17.50 14.47 -16.69
N GLY A 242 17.08 15.46 -17.46
CA GLY A 242 17.96 16.46 -18.07
C GLY A 242 18.55 17.39 -17.01
N LYS A 243 19.40 18.29 -17.42
CA LYS A 243 20.06 19.23 -16.51
C LYS A 243 19.34 20.57 -16.50
N LEU A 244 19.02 21.04 -15.31
CA LEU A 244 18.57 22.40 -15.06
C LEU A 244 19.71 23.17 -14.37
N MET A 245 20.08 24.30 -14.95
CA MET A 245 21.15 25.18 -14.49
C MET A 245 20.66 26.63 -14.38
N GLY A 246 21.51 27.52 -13.92
CA GLY A 246 21.23 28.96 -13.85
C GLY A 246 20.99 29.45 -12.45
N PHE A 247 20.88 28.58 -11.47
CA PHE A 247 20.74 28.95 -10.06
C PHE A 247 22.05 29.50 -9.53
N ASP A 248 21.97 30.68 -8.95
CA ASP A 248 23.05 31.35 -8.23
C ASP A 248 22.50 31.84 -6.87
N HIS A 249 23.26 31.63 -5.82
CA HIS A 249 22.99 32.15 -4.46
C HIS A 249 21.55 31.99 -3.96
N VAL A 250 20.99 30.76 -4.06
CA VAL A 250 19.72 30.45 -3.41
C VAL A 250 19.99 30.20 -1.93
N PRO A 251 19.46 31.05 -1.01
CA PRO A 251 19.72 30.89 0.41
C PRO A 251 18.97 29.69 0.98
N ALA A 252 19.59 29.00 1.96
CA ALA A 252 18.88 27.94 2.70
C ALA A 252 17.63 28.49 3.38
N ALA A 253 16.49 27.97 3.00
CA ALA A 253 15.23 28.38 3.59
C ALA A 253 15.04 27.72 4.96
N LYS A 254 14.79 28.52 6.00
CA LYS A 254 14.35 28.03 7.30
C LYS A 254 12.86 27.79 7.27
N GLN A 255 12.47 26.55 7.42
CA GLN A 255 11.08 26.16 7.46
C GLN A 255 10.68 25.80 8.89
N ILE A 256 9.62 26.41 9.39
CA ILE A 256 8.92 25.99 10.60
C ILE A 256 7.46 25.86 10.23
N GLU A 257 6.90 24.67 10.40
CA GLU A 257 5.48 24.44 10.25
C GLU A 257 4.92 23.92 11.56
N ILE A 258 3.73 24.39 11.90
CA ILE A 258 2.99 23.94 13.07
C ILE A 258 1.56 23.60 12.60
N LEU A 259 1.14 22.37 12.81
CA LEU A 259 -0.16 21.84 12.41
C LEU A 259 -0.95 21.36 13.63
N PRO A 260 -1.60 22.26 14.39
CA PRO A 260 -2.56 21.84 15.39
C PRO A 260 -3.82 21.27 14.73
N TYR A 261 -4.40 20.26 15.37
CA TYR A 261 -5.70 19.76 15.01
C TYR A 261 -6.64 19.69 16.21
N VAL A 262 -7.93 19.77 15.94
CA VAL A 262 -9.00 19.51 16.89
C VAL A 262 -10.03 18.57 16.24
N LEU A 263 -10.36 17.52 16.94
CA LEU A 263 -11.38 16.53 16.57
C LEU A 263 -12.48 16.52 17.62
N SER A 264 -13.73 16.70 17.19
CA SER A 264 -14.90 16.48 18.02
C SER A 264 -15.76 15.39 17.40
N GLY A 265 -16.09 14.37 18.17
CA GLY A 265 -16.83 13.22 17.70
C GLY A 265 -17.93 12.75 18.63
N ARG A 266 -18.89 12.07 18.02
CA ARG A 266 -19.92 11.31 18.74
C ARG A 266 -19.99 9.92 18.11
N ASN A 267 -19.71 8.90 18.91
CA ASN A 267 -19.90 7.50 18.55
C ASN A 267 -21.14 6.96 19.24
N SER A 268 -21.91 6.18 18.55
CA SER A 268 -23.08 5.50 19.10
C SER A 268 -23.07 4.05 18.65
N ILE A 269 -23.20 3.14 19.59
CA ILE A 269 -23.38 1.72 19.34
C ILE A 269 -24.79 1.38 19.87
N LYS A 270 -25.56 0.72 19.06
CA LYS A 270 -26.93 0.30 19.42
C LYS A 270 -27.22 -1.06 18.81
N GLY A 271 -27.84 -1.94 19.56
CA GLY A 271 -28.19 -3.27 19.07
C GLY A 271 -28.51 -4.23 20.20
N GLU A 272 -28.50 -5.49 19.85
CA GLU A 272 -28.59 -6.61 20.76
C GLU A 272 -27.43 -7.54 20.48
N MET A 273 -26.73 -7.99 21.51
CA MET A 273 -25.58 -8.87 21.43
C MET A 273 -25.91 -10.18 22.16
N LEU A 274 -25.53 -11.29 21.52
CA LEU A 274 -25.65 -12.59 22.18
C LEU A 274 -24.63 -12.67 23.32
N SER A 275 -25.07 -12.82 24.54
CA SER A 275 -24.23 -13.07 25.69
C SER A 275 -24.30 -14.54 26.09
N TYR A 276 -23.14 -15.16 26.32
CA TYR A 276 -23.07 -16.48 26.93
C TYR A 276 -22.95 -16.33 28.44
N PRO A 277 -23.98 -16.71 29.23
CA PRO A 277 -23.83 -16.83 30.66
C PRO A 277 -23.08 -18.11 30.99
N ASP A 278 -22.22 -18.02 31.99
CA ASP A 278 -21.28 -19.05 32.45
C ASP A 278 -21.88 -20.43 32.83
N SER A 279 -23.12 -20.71 32.60
CA SER A 279 -23.68 -22.03 32.93
C SER A 279 -25.06 -22.44 32.44
N LEU A 280 -25.93 -21.59 31.91
CA LEU A 280 -27.31 -22.00 31.56
C LEU A 280 -28.07 -21.02 30.62
N GLY A 281 -27.80 -21.12 29.35
CA GLY A 281 -28.60 -20.51 28.29
C GLY A 281 -28.09 -19.16 27.78
N SER A 282 -28.04 -19.00 26.47
CA SER A 282 -27.69 -17.77 25.77
C SER A 282 -28.86 -16.76 25.89
N GLU A 283 -28.58 -15.54 26.32
CA GLU A 283 -29.56 -14.43 26.36
C GLU A 283 -29.04 -13.27 25.49
N PHE A 284 -29.96 -12.61 24.76
CA PHE A 284 -29.67 -11.36 24.09
C PHE A 284 -29.63 -10.21 25.08
N SER A 285 -28.51 -9.49 25.10
CA SER A 285 -28.36 -8.31 25.93
C SER A 285 -28.43 -7.03 25.10
N PRO A 286 -29.20 -6.01 25.49
CA PRO A 286 -29.24 -4.76 24.76
C PRO A 286 -27.87 -4.05 24.82
N LEU A 287 -27.40 -3.60 23.69
CA LEU A 287 -26.18 -2.79 23.55
C LEU A 287 -26.58 -1.37 23.17
N ASP A 288 -26.48 -0.42 24.12
CA ASP A 288 -26.77 1.01 23.86
C ASP A 288 -25.70 1.87 24.55
N ARG A 289 -24.76 2.38 23.73
CA ARG A 289 -23.66 3.19 24.24
C ARG A 289 -23.47 4.43 23.35
N ILE A 290 -23.30 5.57 23.98
CA ILE A 290 -22.99 6.83 23.33
C ILE A 290 -21.73 7.39 23.96
N ASP A 291 -20.67 7.50 23.15
CA ASP A 291 -19.42 8.11 23.53
C ASP A 291 -19.27 9.46 22.83
N ARG A 292 -18.78 10.43 23.54
CA ARG A 292 -18.45 11.76 22.99
C ARG A 292 -16.96 11.99 23.19
N ASN A 293 -16.27 12.24 22.09
CA ASN A 293 -14.85 12.45 22.08
C ASN A 293 -14.55 13.91 21.73
N LEU A 294 -13.64 14.48 22.47
CA LEU A 294 -12.96 15.73 22.10
C LEU A 294 -11.47 15.46 22.21
N ASP A 295 -10.79 15.55 21.09
CA ASP A 295 -9.38 15.27 21.01
C ASP A 295 -8.67 16.39 20.25
N GLY A 296 -7.35 16.51 20.45
CA GLY A 296 -6.54 17.49 19.76
C GLY A 296 -5.06 17.22 19.97
N GLY A 297 -4.28 17.59 19.01
CA GLY A 297 -2.84 17.40 19.00
C GLY A 297 -2.15 18.44 18.13
N VAL A 298 -0.87 18.28 17.99
CA VAL A 298 -0.04 19.20 17.21
C VAL A 298 1.14 18.47 16.59
N ASP A 299 1.34 18.69 15.31
CA ASP A 299 2.54 18.30 14.59
C ASP A 299 3.40 19.54 14.33
N ILE A 300 4.72 19.39 14.49
CA ILE A 300 5.71 20.44 14.32
C ILE A 300 6.80 19.92 13.40
N LYS A 301 7.04 20.63 12.31
CA LYS A 301 8.12 20.34 11.38
C LYS A 301 9.13 21.48 11.40
N TYR A 302 10.40 21.12 11.53
CA TYR A 302 11.52 22.06 11.54
C TYR A 302 12.64 21.60 10.60
N GLY A 303 12.90 22.44 9.57
CA GLY A 303 14.03 22.24 8.65
C GLY A 303 15.35 22.63 9.28
N ILE A 304 16.31 21.72 9.29
CA ILE A 304 17.69 21.96 9.72
C ILE A 304 18.57 22.09 8.48
N GLY A 305 18.85 23.32 8.08
CA GLY A 305 19.52 23.59 6.81
C GLY A 305 18.65 23.13 5.62
N SER A 306 19.29 22.82 4.50
CA SER A 306 18.62 22.40 3.26
C SER A 306 18.38 20.88 3.16
N ASN A 307 18.97 20.08 4.06
CA ASN A 307 19.07 18.63 3.88
C ASN A 307 18.40 17.76 4.96
N SER A 308 17.98 18.35 6.08
CA SER A 308 17.48 17.59 7.23
C SER A 308 16.20 18.18 7.79
N THR A 309 15.36 17.35 8.37
CA THR A 309 14.09 17.74 9.00
C THR A 309 13.92 17.04 10.34
N ILE A 310 13.42 17.78 11.32
CA ILE A 310 12.86 17.22 12.55
C ILE A 310 11.35 17.34 12.47
N ASP A 311 10.66 16.23 12.64
CA ASP A 311 9.21 16.14 12.78
C ASP A 311 8.91 15.70 14.21
N LEU A 312 8.04 16.43 14.90
CA LEU A 312 7.60 16.14 16.26
C LEU A 312 6.09 16.12 16.30
N THR A 313 5.53 15.18 17.01
CA THR A 313 4.09 15.11 17.24
C THR A 313 3.77 14.88 18.70
N VAL A 314 2.71 15.53 19.15
CA VAL A 314 2.09 15.29 20.44
C VAL A 314 0.65 14.94 20.21
N ASN A 315 0.26 13.74 20.65
CA ASN A 315 -1.05 13.16 20.37
C ASN A 315 -1.38 13.18 18.88
N PRO A 316 -0.65 12.39 18.05
CA PRO A 316 -0.79 12.45 16.59
C PRO A 316 -2.22 12.19 16.14
N ASP A 317 -2.58 12.80 15.03
CA ASP A 317 -3.85 12.58 14.37
C ASP A 317 -3.96 11.12 13.89
N PHE A 318 -4.99 10.40 14.33
CA PHE A 318 -5.23 9.00 13.96
C PHE A 318 -5.95 8.83 12.61
N GLY A 319 -6.04 9.87 11.80
CA GLY A 319 -6.51 9.74 10.41
C GLY A 319 -7.91 9.12 10.25
N TRP A 320 -8.86 9.38 11.14
CA TRP A 320 -10.23 8.84 11.15
C TRP A 320 -11.04 9.07 9.85
N ILE A 321 -10.40 9.62 8.82
CA ILE A 321 -11.05 9.99 7.56
C ILE A 321 -11.39 8.75 6.73
N GLU A 322 -10.56 7.71 6.81
CA GLU A 322 -10.78 6.44 6.12
C GLU A 322 -10.68 5.27 7.12
N ALA A 323 -11.79 4.61 7.35
CA ALA A 323 -11.79 3.36 8.10
C ALA A 323 -11.02 2.28 7.33
N ASP A 324 -10.32 1.40 8.06
CA ASP A 324 -9.77 0.21 7.44
C ASP A 324 -10.92 -0.67 6.90
N PRO A 325 -10.73 -1.38 5.78
CA PRO A 325 -11.77 -2.24 5.22
C PRO A 325 -12.18 -3.33 6.22
N ALA A 326 -13.47 -3.64 6.28
CA ALA A 326 -13.95 -4.73 7.10
C ALA A 326 -13.44 -6.06 6.53
N ILE A 327 -12.53 -6.70 7.22
CA ILE A 327 -11.98 -8.01 6.87
C ILE A 327 -12.32 -8.99 7.97
N ILE A 328 -12.95 -10.11 7.61
CA ILE A 328 -13.12 -11.25 8.50
C ILE A 328 -11.88 -12.13 8.31
N ASN A 329 -10.95 -12.06 9.25
CA ASN A 329 -9.77 -12.93 9.25
C ASN A 329 -10.08 -14.22 10.02
N LEU A 330 -10.17 -15.31 9.29
CA LEU A 330 -10.34 -16.68 9.82
C LEU A 330 -9.04 -17.51 9.69
N THR A 331 -7.91 -16.86 9.43
CA THR A 331 -6.62 -17.52 9.27
C THR A 331 -5.74 -17.28 10.47
N TYR A 332 -4.75 -18.14 10.66
CA TYR A 332 -3.69 -17.98 11.68
C TYR A 332 -2.90 -16.67 11.52
N TYR A 333 -2.84 -16.13 10.31
CA TYR A 333 -1.98 -15.01 9.96
C TYR A 333 -2.63 -13.65 10.27
N GLU A 334 -1.86 -12.72 10.81
CA GLU A 334 -2.29 -11.36 11.04
C GLU A 334 -2.59 -10.64 9.71
N THR A 335 -3.63 -9.83 9.68
CA THR A 335 -3.96 -9.00 8.51
C THR A 335 -3.07 -7.75 8.49
N TYR A 336 -2.46 -7.47 7.34
CA TYR A 336 -1.71 -6.24 7.10
C TYR A 336 -2.64 -5.09 6.75
N PHE A 337 -2.42 -3.93 7.36
CA PHE A 337 -3.09 -2.67 7.02
C PHE A 337 -2.07 -1.59 6.71
N SER A 338 -2.22 -0.92 5.59
CA SER A 338 -1.37 0.22 5.24
C SER A 338 -1.48 1.36 6.26
N GLU A 339 -0.40 2.11 6.45
CA GLU A 339 -0.40 3.30 7.30
C GLU A 339 -1.29 4.40 6.70
N LYS A 340 -1.93 5.19 7.56
CA LYS A 340 -2.78 6.32 7.17
C LYS A 340 -2.51 7.60 7.98
N ARG A 341 -1.68 7.49 9.01
CA ARG A 341 -1.35 8.62 9.90
C ARG A 341 -0.27 9.49 9.29
N PRO A 342 -0.52 10.78 9.03
CA PRO A 342 0.40 11.66 8.29
C PRO A 342 1.82 11.72 8.86
N PHE A 343 1.98 11.74 10.19
CA PHE A 343 3.30 11.75 10.83
C PHE A 343 4.17 10.55 10.44
N PHE A 344 3.57 9.37 10.31
CA PHE A 344 4.30 8.13 9.96
C PHE A 344 4.49 7.98 8.45
N LEU A 345 3.60 8.50 7.63
CA LEU A 345 3.68 8.46 6.17
C LEU A 345 4.82 9.34 5.63
N GLU A 346 4.99 10.52 6.17
CA GLU A 346 5.99 11.45 5.66
C GLU A 346 7.41 10.91 5.79
N ASN A 347 8.17 10.86 4.69
CA ASN A 347 9.51 10.28 4.59
C ASN A 347 9.60 8.85 5.18
N SER A 348 8.56 8.04 5.04
CA SER A 348 8.54 6.66 5.55
C SER A 348 9.36 5.71 4.71
N THR A 349 9.50 5.99 3.42
CA THR A 349 10.16 5.13 2.43
C THR A 349 11.61 4.78 2.79
N ILE A 350 12.28 5.61 3.60
CA ILE A 350 13.61 5.28 4.09
C ILE A 350 13.63 4.00 4.97
N PHE A 351 12.49 3.64 5.58
CA PHE A 351 12.37 2.44 6.41
C PHE A 351 11.94 1.19 5.63
N ASP A 352 11.62 1.34 4.35
CA ASP A 352 11.23 0.22 3.50
C ASP A 352 12.44 -0.69 3.26
N THR A 353 12.26 -1.97 3.51
CA THR A 353 13.31 -2.98 3.42
C THR A 353 12.73 -4.30 2.93
N PRO A 354 13.49 -5.20 2.27
CA PRO A 354 13.00 -6.49 1.76
C PRO A 354 12.27 -7.35 2.79
N ILE A 355 12.78 -7.41 4.03
CA ILE A 355 12.03 -7.91 5.20
C ILE A 355 11.45 -6.67 5.87
N GLU A 356 10.16 -6.59 6.03
CA GLU A 356 9.50 -5.43 6.62
C GLU A 356 9.86 -5.28 8.11
N MET A 357 11.02 -4.66 8.35
CA MET A 357 11.54 -4.46 9.71
C MET A 357 10.81 -3.34 10.45
N PHE A 358 10.10 -2.45 9.76
CA PHE A 358 9.36 -1.35 10.35
C PHE A 358 7.93 -1.31 9.83
N TYR A 359 6.98 -1.54 10.71
CA TYR A 359 5.54 -1.45 10.47
C TYR A 359 4.93 -0.48 11.49
N SER A 360 4.74 0.75 11.08
CA SER A 360 4.31 1.86 11.97
C SER A 360 2.99 1.60 12.69
N ARG A 361 2.11 0.75 12.15
CA ARG A 361 0.85 0.32 12.80
C ARG A 361 1.05 -0.46 14.09
N ARG A 362 2.28 -0.94 14.38
CA ARG A 362 2.63 -1.49 15.70
C ARG A 362 2.59 -0.44 16.79
N ILE A 363 2.88 0.81 16.45
CA ILE A 363 2.91 1.94 17.37
C ILE A 363 1.48 2.45 17.58
N GLY A 364 0.95 2.31 18.80
CA GLY A 364 -0.42 2.73 19.12
C GLY A 364 -1.51 1.76 18.67
N LYS A 365 -1.30 0.44 18.83
CA LYS A 365 -2.36 -0.58 18.60
C LYS A 365 -3.61 -0.30 19.42
N MET A 366 -4.72 -0.97 19.11
CA MET A 366 -6.11 -0.72 19.60
C MET A 366 -6.28 -0.32 21.08
N ASP A 367 -5.36 -0.72 21.94
CA ASP A 367 -5.43 -0.45 23.39
C ASP A 367 -4.34 0.50 23.89
N SER A 368 -3.58 1.14 23.01
CA SER A 368 -2.52 2.07 23.39
C SER A 368 -2.65 3.41 22.69
N ARG A 369 -2.39 4.50 23.43
CA ARG A 369 -2.42 5.87 22.91
C ARG A 369 -1.00 6.37 22.68
N ILE A 370 -0.72 6.92 21.51
CA ILE A 370 0.55 7.59 21.26
C ILE A 370 0.55 8.93 22.00
N LEU A 371 1.46 9.09 22.96
CA LEU A 371 1.61 10.33 23.71
C LEU A 371 2.40 11.35 22.91
N THR A 372 3.52 10.90 22.36
CA THR A 372 4.42 11.73 21.54
C THR A 372 5.28 10.85 20.66
N ALA A 373 5.66 11.40 19.52
CA ALA A 373 6.68 10.80 18.67
C ALA A 373 7.55 11.88 18.03
N GLY A 374 8.77 11.52 17.66
CA GLY A 374 9.70 12.38 16.96
C GLY A 374 10.47 11.62 15.91
N LYS A 375 10.75 12.30 14.80
CA LYS A 375 11.52 11.75 13.67
C LYS A 375 12.53 12.78 13.21
N LEU A 376 13.78 12.36 13.08
CA LEU A 376 14.85 13.10 12.41
C LEU A 376 15.15 12.37 11.10
N SER A 377 15.07 13.05 9.98
CA SER A 377 15.43 12.49 8.68
C SER A 377 16.27 13.44 7.86
N GLY A 378 17.14 12.90 7.00
CA GLY A 378 17.97 13.72 6.13
C GLY A 378 18.86 12.92 5.20
N LYS A 379 19.50 13.63 4.26
CA LYS A 379 20.49 13.06 3.34
C LYS A 379 21.69 14.01 3.24
N SER A 380 22.90 13.51 3.47
CA SER A 380 24.13 14.29 3.32
C SER A 380 24.52 14.48 1.86
N GLN A 381 25.45 15.41 1.59
CA GLN A 381 25.98 15.63 0.24
C GLN A 381 26.77 14.41 -0.30
N ASP A 382 27.32 13.59 0.59
CA ASP A 382 28.06 12.39 0.23
C ASP A 382 27.16 11.16 0.03
N GLY A 383 25.82 11.35 -0.05
CA GLY A 383 24.86 10.30 -0.31
C GLY A 383 24.50 9.43 0.91
N LEU A 384 24.80 9.87 2.14
CA LEU A 384 24.33 9.19 3.35
C LEU A 384 22.94 9.69 3.72
N SER A 385 21.93 8.85 3.56
CA SER A 385 20.57 9.06 4.07
C SER A 385 20.47 8.48 5.48
N TYR A 386 19.73 9.16 6.36
CA TYR A 386 19.52 8.72 7.72
C TYR A 386 18.12 9.08 8.21
N SER A 387 17.58 8.20 9.03
CA SER A 387 16.36 8.49 9.79
C SER A 387 16.42 7.84 11.17
N VAL A 388 15.90 8.55 12.16
CA VAL A 388 15.70 8.06 13.53
C VAL A 388 14.30 8.46 13.96
N LEU A 389 13.46 7.48 14.26
CA LEU A 389 12.11 7.66 14.76
C LEU A 389 12.00 7.10 16.16
N GLY A 390 11.46 7.87 17.08
CA GLY A 390 11.14 7.44 18.44
C GLY A 390 9.69 7.76 18.80
N ALA A 391 9.00 6.84 19.48
CA ALA A 391 7.65 7.05 19.95
C ALA A 391 7.44 6.54 21.37
N LEU A 392 6.54 7.19 22.11
CA LEU A 392 6.10 6.80 23.44
C LEU A 392 4.59 6.59 23.42
N THR A 393 4.13 5.44 23.92
CA THR A 393 2.70 5.13 24.06
C THR A 393 2.36 4.87 25.52
N SER A 394 1.09 5.12 25.87
CA SER A 394 0.50 4.62 27.11
C SER A 394 -0.30 3.38 26.81
N ASP A 395 -0.07 2.30 27.55
CA ASP A 395 -0.81 1.06 27.39
C ASP A 395 -2.11 1.12 28.18
N TYR A 396 -3.24 1.00 27.49
CA TYR A 396 -4.54 0.75 28.10
C TYR A 396 -4.67 -0.75 28.31
N GLN A 397 -4.68 -1.23 29.56
CA GLN A 397 -5.20 -2.56 29.81
C GLN A 397 -6.73 -2.47 29.79
N SER A 398 -7.37 -3.05 28.78
CA SER A 398 -8.81 -3.29 28.82
C SER A 398 -9.09 -4.40 29.82
N GLY A 399 -9.19 -4.02 31.11
CA GLY A 399 -9.73 -4.88 32.15
C GLY A 399 -11.24 -4.98 32.01
N SER A 400 -11.76 -6.18 32.01
CA SER A 400 -13.18 -6.45 32.10
C SER A 400 -13.83 -5.58 33.17
N TRP A 401 -14.82 -4.74 32.75
CA TRP A 401 -15.80 -4.09 33.64
C TRP A 401 -15.27 -3.24 34.81
N ALA A 402 -14.96 -1.99 34.46
CA ALA A 402 -15.28 -0.82 35.32
C ALA A 402 -14.86 -0.84 36.81
N SER A 403 -13.61 -1.13 37.16
CA SER A 403 -13.14 -0.68 38.49
C SER A 403 -11.63 -0.63 38.74
N ASP A 404 -10.80 -1.14 37.90
CA ASP A 404 -9.36 -1.13 38.14
C ASP A 404 -8.57 -0.47 36.99
N LEU A 405 -8.45 0.85 37.04
CA LEU A 405 -7.39 1.63 36.40
C LEU A 405 -6.07 1.24 37.09
N LYS A 406 -5.52 0.08 36.74
CA LYS A 406 -4.21 -0.37 37.21
C LYS A 406 -3.17 -0.03 36.16
N ASN A 407 -2.27 0.85 36.60
CA ASN A 407 -0.97 1.19 36.05
C ASN A 407 -0.91 1.23 34.51
N GLU A 408 -1.00 2.46 33.99
CA GLU A 408 -0.57 2.80 32.66
C GLU A 408 0.91 2.46 32.53
N GLY A 409 1.25 1.35 31.89
CA GLY A 409 2.60 1.05 31.43
C GLY A 409 2.99 2.07 30.35
N LEU A 410 4.23 2.45 30.27
CA LEU A 410 4.80 3.21 29.15
C LEU A 410 5.55 2.25 28.25
N SER A 411 5.19 2.26 26.97
CA SER A 411 5.96 1.55 25.95
C SER A 411 6.74 2.53 25.10
N TYR A 412 7.96 2.16 24.71
CA TYR A 412 8.77 2.92 23.77
C TYR A 412 9.05 2.13 22.51
N TYR A 413 9.20 2.85 21.43
CA TYR A 413 9.55 2.35 20.11
C TYR A 413 10.66 3.21 19.53
N LEU A 414 11.68 2.57 18.99
CA LEU A 414 12.81 3.24 18.33
C LEU A 414 13.10 2.50 17.03
N ALA A 415 13.08 3.21 15.92
CA ALA A 415 13.57 2.74 14.62
C ALA A 415 14.66 3.67 14.13
N SER A 416 15.76 3.14 13.64
CA SER A 416 16.83 3.93 13.03
C SER A 416 17.35 3.27 11.76
N ARG A 417 17.60 4.08 10.75
CA ARG A 417 18.02 3.65 9.42
C ARG A 417 19.16 4.51 8.91
N LEU A 418 20.18 3.87 8.35
CA LEU A 418 21.29 4.50 7.64
C LEU A 418 21.40 3.84 6.27
N VAL A 419 21.44 4.63 5.21
CA VAL A 419 21.57 4.17 3.83
C VAL A 419 22.68 4.97 3.16
N GLN A 420 23.71 4.32 2.65
CA GLN A 420 24.79 4.94 1.93
C GLN A 420 24.70 4.62 0.45
N ASP A 421 24.54 5.65 -0.37
CA ASP A 421 24.59 5.52 -1.83
C ASP A 421 25.98 5.05 -2.26
N ILE A 422 26.00 4.13 -3.23
CA ILE A 422 27.23 3.61 -3.85
C ILE A 422 27.05 3.60 -5.39
N LEU A 423 28.11 3.40 -6.13
CA LEU A 423 28.05 3.25 -7.59
C LEU A 423 27.28 4.39 -8.30
N MET A 424 27.57 5.64 -7.95
CA MET A 424 26.95 6.85 -8.53
C MET A 424 25.45 7.01 -8.23
N GLY A 425 24.98 6.50 -7.09
CA GLY A 425 23.63 6.75 -6.61
C GLY A 425 22.57 5.74 -7.03
N ASN A 426 22.84 4.88 -7.99
CA ASN A 426 21.87 3.86 -8.44
C ASN A 426 21.88 2.59 -7.59
N SER A 427 22.68 2.55 -6.54
CA SER A 427 22.85 1.40 -5.65
C SER A 427 23.13 1.90 -4.25
N PHE A 428 22.79 1.11 -3.25
CA PHE A 428 23.04 1.47 -1.86
C PHE A 428 23.38 0.28 -0.99
N VAL A 429 23.93 0.56 0.20
CA VAL A 429 24.02 -0.34 1.33
C VAL A 429 23.33 0.29 2.54
N GLY A 430 22.60 -0.51 3.29
CA GLY A 430 21.78 -0.03 4.38
C GLY A 430 22.04 -0.78 5.69
N LEU A 431 21.78 -0.09 6.80
CA LEU A 431 21.77 -0.64 8.15
C LEU A 431 20.52 -0.15 8.87
N MET A 432 19.84 -1.05 9.57
CA MET A 432 18.67 -0.76 10.36
C MET A 432 18.81 -1.31 11.76
N PHE A 433 18.33 -0.55 12.74
CA PHE A 433 18.24 -0.96 14.12
C PHE A 433 16.88 -0.56 14.68
N ASN A 434 16.17 -1.52 15.26
CA ASN A 434 14.91 -1.32 15.96
C ASN A 434 15.05 -1.74 17.41
N SER A 435 14.34 -1.05 18.30
CA SER A 435 14.22 -1.44 19.70
C SER A 435 12.83 -1.07 20.23
N THR A 436 12.22 -2.00 20.92
CA THR A 436 10.96 -1.79 21.63
C THR A 436 11.07 -2.19 23.08
N GLY A 437 10.28 -1.56 23.93
CA GLY A 437 10.18 -1.96 25.33
C GLY A 437 8.79 -1.74 25.87
N ARG A 438 8.25 -2.82 26.47
CA ARG A 438 6.91 -2.86 27.05
C ARG A 438 6.92 -3.76 28.28
N ASP A 439 6.41 -3.30 29.41
CA ASP A 439 6.19 -4.08 30.63
C ASP A 439 7.38 -4.98 31.09
N GLY A 440 8.62 -4.49 30.90
CA GLY A 440 9.83 -5.23 31.27
C GLY A 440 10.32 -6.21 30.21
N HIS A 441 9.65 -6.31 29.08
CA HIS A 441 10.13 -7.00 27.87
C HIS A 441 10.77 -6.00 26.93
N SER A 442 11.86 -6.38 26.30
CA SER A 442 12.50 -5.58 25.25
C SER A 442 12.89 -6.46 24.08
N THR A 443 12.72 -5.92 22.89
CA THR A 443 13.20 -6.54 21.66
C THR A 443 14.19 -5.63 20.99
N ASN A 444 15.18 -6.21 20.33
CA ASN A 444 16.16 -5.47 19.56
C ASN A 444 16.43 -6.21 18.26
N ASP A 445 16.24 -5.52 17.15
CA ASP A 445 16.43 -6.08 15.83
C ASP A 445 17.50 -5.29 15.08
N VAL A 446 18.33 -5.99 14.32
CA VAL A 446 19.36 -5.39 13.47
C VAL A 446 19.25 -6.00 12.09
N ALA A 447 19.24 -5.16 11.06
CA ALA A 447 19.27 -5.61 9.69
C ALA A 447 20.36 -4.88 8.89
N ALA A 448 20.90 -5.58 7.91
CA ALA A 448 21.78 -5.03 6.89
C ALA A 448 21.26 -5.44 5.51
N ASP A 449 21.20 -4.50 4.60
CA ASP A 449 20.70 -4.71 3.25
C ASP A 449 21.56 -4.01 2.21
N GLN A 450 21.36 -4.42 0.97
CA GLN A 450 21.95 -3.78 -0.19
C GLN A 450 21.03 -3.89 -1.38
N LEU A 451 20.99 -2.84 -2.19
CA LEU A 451 20.46 -2.84 -3.54
C LEU A 451 21.59 -2.51 -4.50
N LEU A 452 21.85 -3.39 -5.45
CA LEU A 452 22.81 -3.17 -6.52
C LEU A 452 22.08 -3.09 -7.85
N SER A 453 22.21 -1.97 -8.53
CA SER A 453 21.68 -1.73 -9.86
C SER A 453 22.81 -1.65 -10.87
N ILE A 454 22.83 -2.54 -11.84
CA ILE A 454 23.90 -2.71 -12.81
C ILE A 454 23.35 -2.59 -14.23
N GLY A 455 24.13 -1.95 -15.12
CA GLY A 455 23.79 -1.87 -16.53
C GLY A 455 22.56 -1.02 -16.84
N ASN A 456 22.45 0.17 -16.26
CA ASN A 456 21.31 1.08 -16.39
C ASN A 456 20.01 0.45 -15.85
N ASN A 457 20.02 -0.11 -14.65
CA ASN A 457 18.90 -0.75 -13.97
C ASN A 457 18.39 -2.05 -14.65
N ARG A 458 19.18 -2.67 -15.52
CA ARG A 458 18.80 -3.95 -16.17
C ARG A 458 18.96 -5.15 -15.26
N LEU A 459 19.99 -5.16 -14.42
CA LEU A 459 20.21 -6.19 -13.41
C LEU A 459 20.12 -5.53 -12.04
N ILE A 460 19.16 -5.99 -11.24
CA ILE A 460 18.95 -5.57 -9.86
C ILE A 460 19.24 -6.76 -8.96
N ILE A 461 20.01 -6.53 -7.90
CA ILE A 461 20.26 -7.49 -6.83
C ILE A 461 19.88 -6.80 -5.54
N ASP A 462 18.81 -7.26 -4.93
CA ASP A 462 18.31 -6.77 -3.65
C ASP A 462 18.43 -7.85 -2.60
N GLN A 463 19.00 -7.54 -1.43
CA GLN A 463 19.24 -8.52 -0.38
C GLN A 463 19.20 -7.88 0.99
N GLN A 464 18.66 -8.61 1.95
CA GLN A 464 18.67 -8.24 3.35
C GLN A 464 18.95 -9.44 4.23
N ILE A 465 19.70 -9.20 5.30
CA ILE A 465 19.84 -10.09 6.42
C ILE A 465 19.38 -9.38 7.69
N ALA A 466 18.58 -10.05 8.49
CA ALA A 466 18.05 -9.52 9.74
C ALA A 466 18.30 -10.49 10.90
N LEU A 467 18.58 -9.92 12.06
CA LEU A 467 18.70 -10.63 13.34
C LEU A 467 17.69 -10.02 14.31
N THR A 468 16.90 -10.86 14.94
CA THR A 468 15.95 -10.46 15.99
C THR A 468 16.43 -11.01 17.33
N ASP A 469 16.22 -10.23 18.39
CA ASP A 469 16.49 -10.64 19.78
C ASP A 469 15.28 -10.28 20.66
N ILE A 470 14.49 -11.29 20.99
CA ILE A 470 13.36 -11.16 21.91
C ILE A 470 13.73 -11.83 23.21
N THR A 471 14.05 -11.03 24.23
CA THR A 471 14.38 -11.51 25.59
C THR A 471 15.41 -12.65 25.65
N GLY A 472 16.40 -12.62 24.72
CA GLY A 472 17.49 -13.60 24.64
C GLY A 472 17.22 -14.77 23.69
N LEU A 473 16.08 -14.82 23.01
CA LEU A 473 15.87 -15.69 21.86
C LEU A 473 16.31 -14.94 20.59
N HIS A 474 17.23 -15.55 19.85
CA HIS A 474 17.79 -14.95 18.64
C HIS A 474 17.21 -15.62 17.41
N GLY A 475 16.71 -14.85 16.48
CA GLY A 475 16.20 -15.29 15.20
C GLY A 475 17.02 -14.74 14.03
N LEU A 476 17.05 -15.46 12.91
CA LEU A 476 17.72 -15.09 11.68
C LEU A 476 16.73 -15.06 10.53
N GLY A 477 16.65 -13.92 9.83
CA GLY A 477 15.92 -13.75 8.58
C GLY A 477 16.86 -13.38 7.44
N TYR A 478 16.53 -13.84 6.24
CA TYR A 478 17.16 -13.44 4.98
C TYR A 478 16.08 -13.31 3.90
N ALA A 479 16.14 -12.23 3.13
CA ALA A 479 15.39 -12.08 1.90
C ALA A 479 16.34 -11.63 0.80
N GLY A 480 16.19 -12.18 -0.41
CA GLY A 480 17.03 -11.80 -1.54
C GLY A 480 16.35 -12.02 -2.87
N GLU A 481 16.52 -11.05 -3.79
CA GLU A 481 16.03 -11.10 -5.15
C GLU A 481 17.14 -10.74 -6.16
N ILE A 482 17.15 -11.43 -7.27
CA ILE A 482 17.92 -11.09 -8.46
C ILE A 482 16.93 -10.92 -9.61
N ALA A 483 16.80 -9.71 -10.14
CA ALA A 483 15.91 -9.41 -11.25
C ALA A 483 16.72 -8.93 -12.48
N TYR A 484 16.34 -9.43 -13.65
CA TYR A 484 16.90 -9.00 -14.92
C TYR A 484 15.80 -8.58 -15.88
N ASP A 485 15.96 -7.41 -16.51
CA ASP A 485 15.07 -6.89 -17.51
C ASP A 485 15.85 -6.41 -18.75
N ASN A 486 15.56 -7.00 -19.90
CA ASN A 486 16.20 -6.56 -21.14
C ASN A 486 15.54 -5.32 -21.76
N GLU A 487 14.59 -4.70 -21.05
CA GLU A 487 13.86 -3.48 -21.42
C GLU A 487 12.92 -3.62 -22.64
N THR A 488 13.04 -4.65 -23.44
CA THR A 488 12.32 -4.80 -24.71
C THR A 488 11.23 -5.88 -24.67
N PHE A 489 11.61 -7.13 -24.49
CA PHE A 489 10.67 -8.24 -24.62
C PHE A 489 10.71 -9.26 -23.49
N PHE A 490 11.71 -9.23 -22.61
CA PHE A 490 11.94 -10.28 -21.62
C PHE A 490 12.35 -9.71 -20.26
N SER A 491 11.76 -10.21 -19.20
CA SER A 491 12.26 -10.04 -17.84
C SER A 491 12.15 -11.33 -17.05
N THR A 492 12.99 -11.48 -16.03
CA THR A 492 13.00 -12.62 -15.12
C THR A 492 13.43 -12.16 -13.74
N TYR A 493 12.94 -12.85 -12.72
CA TYR A 493 13.44 -12.69 -11.37
C TYR A 493 13.57 -14.05 -10.68
N PHE A 494 14.37 -14.05 -9.64
CA PHE A 494 14.62 -15.15 -8.75
C PHE A 494 14.68 -14.61 -7.34
N SER A 495 13.85 -15.09 -6.45
CA SER A 495 13.86 -14.69 -5.05
C SER A 495 13.98 -15.88 -4.10
N VAL A 496 14.56 -15.62 -2.94
CA VAL A 496 14.71 -16.57 -1.83
C VAL A 496 14.47 -15.85 -0.52
N ASP A 497 13.56 -16.36 0.29
CA ASP A 497 13.37 -15.94 1.67
C ASP A 497 13.67 -17.11 2.61
N TYR A 498 14.28 -16.80 3.72
CA TYR A 498 14.61 -17.74 4.79
C TYR A 498 14.32 -17.09 6.15
N PHE A 499 13.49 -17.69 6.95
CA PHE A 499 13.23 -17.30 8.32
C PHE A 499 13.36 -18.50 9.24
N ASP A 500 14.23 -18.42 10.23
CA ASP A 500 14.32 -19.50 11.21
C ASP A 500 13.10 -19.51 12.16
N ASP A 501 13.01 -20.54 13.00
CA ASP A 501 11.88 -20.76 13.90
C ASP A 501 11.78 -19.71 15.02
N ASN A 502 12.88 -19.02 15.33
CA ASN A 502 12.94 -17.96 16.34
C ASN A 502 12.88 -16.55 15.74
N PHE A 503 12.85 -16.42 14.41
CA PHE A 503 12.77 -15.11 13.78
C PHE A 503 11.41 -14.48 14.05
N ASP A 504 11.40 -13.37 14.77
CA ASP A 504 10.20 -12.59 15.04
C ASP A 504 10.58 -11.11 15.17
N ASN A 505 10.11 -10.30 14.24
CA ASN A 505 10.27 -8.84 14.22
C ASN A 505 8.93 -8.13 14.49
N ASN A 506 7.88 -8.85 14.88
CA ASN A 506 6.50 -8.33 14.94
C ASN A 506 6.23 -7.31 16.05
N ASP A 507 7.19 -7.02 16.92
CA ASP A 507 7.04 -5.94 17.90
C ASP A 507 7.11 -4.55 17.25
N LEU A 508 7.84 -4.39 16.13
CA LEU A 508 7.89 -3.14 15.36
C LEU A 508 7.87 -3.37 13.84
N GLY A 509 8.12 -4.57 13.36
CA GLY A 509 8.04 -4.99 11.98
C GLY A 509 6.77 -5.77 11.67
N TYR A 510 6.76 -6.41 10.50
CA TYR A 510 5.70 -7.32 10.07
C TYR A 510 6.31 -8.53 9.36
N ASN A 511 6.12 -9.69 9.97
CA ASN A 511 6.41 -10.99 9.37
C ASN A 511 5.28 -11.95 9.72
N PRO A 512 4.46 -12.35 8.76
CA PRO A 512 3.33 -13.24 9.02
C PRO A 512 3.76 -14.64 9.39
N ARG A 513 4.99 -15.06 8.99
CA ARG A 513 5.44 -16.44 9.17
C ARG A 513 6.95 -16.55 9.37
N ASN A 514 7.33 -17.22 10.43
CA ASN A 514 8.67 -17.80 10.65
C ASN A 514 8.70 -19.27 10.21
N ASP A 515 9.78 -19.99 10.47
CA ASP A 515 9.97 -21.40 10.08
C ASP A 515 9.67 -21.61 8.59
N LEU A 516 10.35 -20.83 7.72
CA LEU A 516 10.05 -20.73 6.30
C LEU A 516 11.31 -20.68 5.45
N THR A 517 11.31 -21.47 4.37
CA THR A 517 12.12 -21.24 3.18
C THR A 517 11.17 -21.06 1.99
N ASN A 518 11.24 -19.93 1.34
CA ASN A 518 10.49 -19.61 0.13
C ASN A 518 11.45 -19.44 -1.04
N PHE A 519 11.05 -19.93 -2.19
CA PHE A 519 11.80 -19.89 -3.43
C PHE A 519 10.86 -19.53 -4.57
N GLU A 520 11.15 -18.47 -5.31
CA GLU A 520 10.29 -18.02 -6.39
C GLU A 520 11.11 -17.70 -7.65
N VAL A 521 10.52 -18.04 -8.82
CA VAL A 521 11.08 -17.72 -10.12
C VAL A 521 9.97 -17.22 -11.03
N GLY A 522 10.18 -16.07 -11.66
CA GLY A 522 9.27 -15.50 -12.65
C GLY A 522 9.94 -15.24 -13.99
N LEU A 523 9.19 -15.49 -15.07
CA LEU A 523 9.57 -15.22 -16.45
C LEU A 523 8.45 -14.42 -17.09
N THR A 524 8.76 -13.26 -17.68
CA THR A 524 7.78 -12.45 -18.41
C THR A 524 8.28 -12.16 -19.82
N PHE A 525 7.44 -12.45 -20.79
CA PHE A 525 7.62 -12.04 -22.18
C PHE A 525 6.58 -10.99 -22.54
N ARG A 526 7.02 -9.91 -23.17
CA ARG A 526 6.16 -8.78 -23.49
C ARG A 526 6.40 -8.25 -24.91
N LYS A 527 5.35 -7.77 -25.52
CA LYS A 527 5.34 -7.00 -26.75
C LYS A 527 4.90 -5.59 -26.41
N GLN A 528 5.78 -4.61 -26.56
CA GLN A 528 5.54 -3.22 -26.15
C GLN A 528 5.18 -2.31 -27.35
N GLU A 529 5.66 -2.63 -28.56
CA GLU A 529 5.38 -1.84 -29.73
C GLU A 529 3.98 -2.10 -30.29
N PRO A 530 3.22 -1.03 -30.64
CA PRO A 530 1.93 -1.17 -31.28
C PRO A 530 2.01 -1.98 -32.59
N GLY A 531 1.06 -2.87 -32.80
CA GLY A 531 0.91 -3.67 -34.00
C GLY A 531 -0.47 -3.50 -34.63
N PRO A 532 -0.80 -4.27 -35.68
CA PRO A 532 -2.07 -4.11 -36.39
C PRO A 532 -3.30 -4.51 -35.53
N ILE A 533 -3.13 -5.34 -34.49
CA ILE A 533 -4.22 -5.85 -33.67
C ILE A 533 -4.15 -5.29 -32.26
N CYS A 534 -2.97 -5.31 -31.65
CA CYS A 534 -2.77 -4.94 -30.26
C CYS A 534 -1.61 -3.95 -30.10
N ARG A 535 -1.73 -3.11 -29.08
CA ARG A 535 -0.72 -2.16 -28.66
C ARG A 535 0.31 -2.81 -27.75
N TYR A 536 -0.17 -3.65 -26.84
CA TYR A 536 0.61 -4.29 -25.80
C TYR A 536 0.13 -5.72 -25.58
N ALA A 537 1.05 -6.63 -25.34
CA ALA A 537 0.75 -7.98 -24.91
C ALA A 537 1.85 -8.49 -23.98
N PHE A 538 1.49 -9.33 -23.03
CA PHE A 538 2.46 -10.04 -22.20
C PHE A 538 1.98 -11.45 -21.87
N THR A 539 2.93 -12.29 -21.52
CA THR A 539 2.70 -13.54 -20.81
C THR A 539 3.75 -13.72 -19.74
N SER A 540 3.32 -14.09 -18.53
CA SER A 540 4.20 -14.45 -17.44
C SER A 540 4.04 -15.92 -17.05
N ILE A 541 5.07 -16.50 -16.50
CA ILE A 541 5.11 -17.82 -15.90
C ILE A 541 5.83 -17.66 -14.58
N ASP A 542 5.15 -18.02 -13.50
CA ASP A 542 5.68 -17.89 -12.16
C ASP A 542 5.61 -19.25 -11.45
N TYR A 543 6.68 -19.61 -10.78
CA TYR A 543 6.77 -20.81 -9.95
C TYR A 543 7.22 -20.42 -8.55
N ASN A 544 6.49 -20.93 -7.56
CA ASN A 544 6.81 -20.73 -6.15
C ASN A 544 6.87 -22.08 -5.43
N HIS A 545 7.84 -22.20 -4.53
CA HIS A 545 8.03 -23.35 -3.66
C HIS A 545 8.34 -22.90 -2.25
N GLN A 546 7.55 -23.38 -1.29
CA GLN A 546 7.69 -23.07 0.12
C GLN A 546 7.85 -24.36 0.93
N SER A 547 8.76 -24.36 1.88
CA SER A 547 8.90 -25.42 2.86
C SER A 547 9.17 -24.84 4.24
N ASN A 548 8.81 -25.57 5.28
CA ASN A 548 9.33 -25.29 6.61
C ASN A 548 10.77 -25.81 6.74
N LEU A 549 11.44 -25.52 7.83
CA LEU A 549 12.84 -25.91 8.05
C LEU A 549 13.05 -27.41 8.27
N ASP A 550 12.01 -28.13 8.63
CA ASP A 550 12.00 -29.61 8.69
C ASP A 550 11.89 -30.24 7.28
N GLY A 551 11.73 -29.43 6.23
CA GLY A 551 11.61 -29.87 4.85
C GLY A 551 10.19 -30.27 4.44
N LEU A 552 9.17 -29.96 5.24
CA LEU A 552 7.78 -30.14 4.87
C LEU A 552 7.39 -29.09 3.82
N VAL A 553 6.93 -29.55 2.66
CA VAL A 553 6.46 -28.64 1.59
C VAL A 553 5.10 -28.06 1.98
N ILE A 554 5.05 -26.76 2.23
CA ILE A 554 3.87 -26.02 2.69
C ILE A 554 3.25 -25.13 1.61
N GLY A 555 3.91 -24.98 0.48
CA GLY A 555 3.42 -24.30 -0.70
C GLY A 555 4.16 -24.76 -1.94
N ASN A 556 3.45 -24.98 -3.04
CA ASN A 556 4.08 -25.34 -4.31
C ASN A 556 3.10 -25.04 -5.43
N TYR A 557 3.31 -23.95 -6.17
CA TYR A 557 2.39 -23.60 -7.24
C TYR A 557 3.10 -23.06 -8.47
N VAL A 558 2.43 -23.19 -9.60
CA VAL A 558 2.78 -22.58 -10.88
C VAL A 558 1.61 -21.79 -11.40
N SER A 559 1.86 -20.59 -11.91
CA SER A 559 0.87 -19.77 -12.61
C SER A 559 1.38 -19.36 -13.98
N THR A 560 0.45 -19.09 -14.88
CA THR A 560 0.72 -18.48 -16.18
C THR A 560 -0.37 -17.47 -16.44
N ASP A 561 0.04 -16.23 -16.70
CA ASP A 561 -0.86 -15.13 -16.99
C ASP A 561 -0.61 -14.60 -18.42
N PHE A 562 -1.68 -14.16 -19.04
CA PHE A 562 -1.70 -13.56 -20.36
C PHE A 562 -2.48 -12.26 -20.33
N GLY A 563 -1.94 -11.20 -20.90
CA GLY A 563 -2.59 -9.90 -21.04
C GLY A 563 -2.47 -9.33 -22.45
N LEU A 564 -3.53 -8.70 -22.91
CA LEU A 564 -3.61 -8.07 -24.23
C LEU A 564 -4.36 -6.75 -24.15
N THR A 565 -3.75 -5.67 -24.64
CA THR A 565 -4.39 -4.37 -24.85
C THR A 565 -4.56 -4.13 -26.34
N PHE A 566 -5.80 -4.04 -26.80
CA PHE A 566 -6.13 -3.79 -28.19
C PHE A 566 -5.87 -2.32 -28.60
N ASN A 567 -5.88 -2.04 -29.91
CA ASN A 567 -5.67 -0.70 -30.42
C ASN A 567 -6.79 0.29 -30.01
N ASN A 568 -7.98 -0.19 -29.66
CA ASN A 568 -9.10 0.59 -29.12
C ASN A 568 -9.10 0.64 -27.58
N TYR A 569 -7.97 0.32 -26.93
CA TYR A 569 -7.76 0.35 -25.47
C TYR A 569 -8.59 -0.64 -24.64
N TRP A 570 -9.34 -1.53 -25.27
CA TRP A 570 -9.92 -2.65 -24.55
C TRP A 570 -8.81 -3.60 -24.09
N ARG A 571 -8.96 -4.13 -22.90
CA ARG A 571 -8.00 -5.08 -22.28
C ARG A 571 -8.69 -6.42 -22.05
N ILE A 572 -7.98 -7.48 -22.34
CA ILE A 572 -8.33 -8.82 -21.88
C ILE A 572 -7.15 -9.40 -21.10
N SER A 573 -7.45 -10.14 -20.05
CA SER A 573 -6.46 -10.96 -19.34
C SER A 573 -7.05 -12.32 -19.03
N ALA A 574 -6.19 -13.32 -18.99
CA ALA A 574 -6.54 -14.69 -18.64
C ALA A 574 -5.35 -15.34 -17.93
N GLY A 575 -5.64 -16.18 -16.97
CA GLY A 575 -4.60 -16.93 -16.26
C GLY A 575 -5.05 -18.34 -15.95
N ILE A 576 -4.06 -19.20 -15.80
CA ILE A 576 -4.20 -20.55 -15.29
C ILE A 576 -3.21 -20.75 -14.16
N ASN A 577 -3.62 -21.43 -13.12
CA ASN A 577 -2.76 -21.78 -12.01
C ASN A 577 -2.97 -23.23 -11.58
N ARG A 578 -1.92 -23.80 -11.02
CA ARG A 578 -1.95 -25.11 -10.38
C ARG A 578 -1.20 -25.04 -9.07
N SER A 579 -1.86 -25.35 -7.97
CA SER A 579 -1.21 -25.69 -6.71
C SER A 579 -1.04 -27.21 -6.64
N PHE A 580 0.19 -27.66 -6.47
CA PHE A 580 0.47 -29.07 -6.29
C PHE A 580 0.11 -29.49 -4.86
N ARG A 581 0.09 -30.80 -4.60
CA ARG A 581 -0.12 -31.30 -3.24
C ARG A 581 0.96 -30.77 -2.30
N HIS A 582 0.54 -30.20 -1.19
CA HIS A 582 1.40 -29.66 -0.14
C HIS A 582 0.74 -29.88 1.22
N TYR A 583 1.34 -29.42 2.27
CA TYR A 583 0.80 -29.46 3.63
C TYR A 583 0.49 -28.05 4.12
N ASP A 584 -0.50 -27.95 4.98
CA ASP A 584 -0.71 -26.76 5.80
C ASP A 584 -0.43 -27.14 7.26
N ASP A 585 0.54 -26.50 7.86
CA ASP A 585 1.00 -26.73 9.22
C ASP A 585 0.42 -25.71 10.22
N LYS A 586 -0.41 -24.79 9.74
CA LYS A 586 -1.07 -23.74 10.53
C LYS A 586 -2.60 -23.79 10.40
N LEU A 587 -3.17 -24.66 9.56
CA LEU A 587 -4.62 -24.72 9.32
C LEU A 587 -5.38 -25.09 10.59
N THR A 588 -4.90 -26.08 11.33
CA THR A 588 -5.56 -26.58 12.55
C THR A 588 -5.01 -25.80 13.75
N PHE A 589 -5.53 -24.62 13.99
CA PHE A 589 -5.16 -23.80 15.14
C PHE A 589 -6.39 -23.50 16.01
N ASP A 590 -6.16 -23.33 17.29
CA ASP A 590 -7.16 -22.87 18.24
C ASP A 590 -7.18 -21.33 18.24
N ILE A 591 -8.36 -20.74 17.98
CA ILE A 591 -8.51 -19.28 17.86
C ILE A 591 -8.25 -18.57 19.19
N GLU A 592 -8.57 -19.21 20.33
CA GLU A 592 -8.43 -18.59 21.65
C GLU A 592 -7.01 -18.75 22.21
N THR A 593 -6.44 -19.95 22.11
CA THR A 593 -5.14 -20.27 22.68
C THR A 593 -3.97 -20.11 21.72
N HIS A 594 -4.24 -19.98 20.41
CA HIS A 594 -3.27 -19.98 19.32
C HIS A 594 -2.37 -21.23 19.28
N ASN A 595 -2.79 -22.31 19.93
CA ASN A 595 -2.09 -23.58 19.85
C ASN A 595 -2.29 -24.21 18.48
N LEU A 596 -1.21 -24.78 17.92
CA LEU A 596 -1.23 -25.46 16.64
C LEU A 596 -1.57 -26.93 16.81
N GLY A 597 -2.45 -27.44 15.94
CA GLY A 597 -2.76 -28.85 15.81
C GLY A 597 -1.87 -29.56 14.76
N PRO A 598 -2.31 -30.73 14.28
CA PRO A 598 -1.55 -31.51 13.32
C PRO A 598 -1.55 -30.88 11.90
N TYR A 599 -0.53 -31.17 11.14
CA TYR A 599 -0.43 -30.77 9.74
C TYR A 599 -1.51 -31.42 8.87
N VAL A 600 -2.08 -30.67 7.96
CA VAL A 600 -3.12 -31.14 7.04
C VAL A 600 -2.57 -31.20 5.63
N LYS A 601 -2.77 -32.33 4.96
CA LYS A 601 -2.38 -32.49 3.56
C LYS A 601 -3.44 -31.89 2.63
N LEU A 602 -3.07 -30.82 1.94
CA LEU A 602 -3.94 -30.17 0.97
C LEU A 602 -3.85 -30.84 -0.40
N PRO A 603 -5.00 -30.95 -1.12
CA PRO A 603 -5.04 -31.57 -2.44
C PRO A 603 -4.46 -30.63 -3.49
N GLN A 604 -4.07 -31.21 -4.64
CA GLN A 604 -3.80 -30.41 -5.82
C GLN A 604 -5.06 -29.66 -6.26
N THR A 605 -4.89 -28.38 -6.62
CA THR A 605 -5.95 -27.52 -7.17
C THR A 605 -5.54 -26.94 -8.51
N ASP A 606 -6.49 -26.85 -9.44
CA ASP A 606 -6.35 -26.21 -10.73
C ASP A 606 -7.33 -25.03 -10.81
N GLY A 607 -6.85 -23.87 -11.25
CA GLY A 607 -7.65 -22.67 -11.40
C GLY A 607 -7.46 -22.01 -12.77
N ALA A 608 -8.46 -21.23 -13.17
CA ALA A 608 -8.40 -20.38 -14.35
C ALA A 608 -9.27 -19.14 -14.15
N TYR A 609 -8.85 -18.01 -14.72
CA TYR A 609 -9.67 -16.82 -14.79
C TYR A 609 -9.63 -16.18 -16.18
N PHE A 610 -10.65 -15.38 -16.44
CA PHE A 610 -10.74 -14.52 -17.61
C PHE A 610 -11.34 -13.16 -17.22
N SER A 611 -10.71 -12.08 -17.69
CA SER A 611 -11.14 -10.71 -17.43
C SER A 611 -11.20 -9.91 -18.71
N VAL A 612 -12.18 -9.01 -18.79
CA VAL A 612 -12.32 -8.02 -19.86
C VAL A 612 -12.58 -6.66 -19.28
N GLN A 613 -11.95 -5.62 -19.86
CA GLN A 613 -12.11 -4.23 -19.45
C GLN A 613 -12.23 -3.35 -20.69
N SER A 614 -13.17 -2.40 -20.65
CA SER A 614 -13.32 -1.40 -21.69
C SER A 614 -12.25 -0.31 -21.60
N ASP A 615 -12.21 0.59 -22.57
CA ASP A 615 -11.33 1.76 -22.60
C ASP A 615 -11.54 2.65 -21.37
N GLN A 616 -10.47 2.85 -20.58
CA GLN A 616 -10.47 3.64 -19.34
C GLN A 616 -10.58 5.15 -19.58
N THR A 617 -10.28 5.62 -20.80
CA THR A 617 -10.36 7.05 -21.15
C THR A 617 -11.80 7.52 -21.40
N LYS A 618 -12.78 6.59 -21.46
CA LYS A 618 -14.17 6.90 -21.75
C LYS A 618 -14.95 7.25 -20.49
N GLN A 619 -16.04 8.05 -20.67
CA GLN A 619 -16.92 8.42 -19.56
C GLN A 619 -17.62 7.22 -18.92
N VAL A 620 -17.79 6.13 -19.67
CA VAL A 620 -18.36 4.88 -19.20
C VAL A 620 -17.30 3.79 -19.32
N GLN A 621 -16.93 3.21 -18.21
CA GLN A 621 -16.02 2.07 -18.13
C GLN A 621 -16.75 0.87 -17.57
N ILE A 622 -16.51 -0.29 -18.15
CA ILE A 622 -17.11 -1.55 -17.72
C ILE A 622 -16.00 -2.60 -17.68
N GLY A 623 -15.99 -3.41 -16.64
CA GLY A 623 -15.14 -4.59 -16.56
C GLY A 623 -15.87 -5.77 -15.96
N ALA A 624 -15.46 -6.95 -16.34
CA ALA A 624 -16.00 -8.19 -15.83
C ALA A 624 -14.89 -9.24 -15.69
N THR A 625 -14.95 -10.01 -14.62
CA THR A 625 -14.02 -11.12 -14.37
C THR A 625 -14.80 -12.36 -13.99
N ILE A 626 -14.40 -13.51 -14.51
CA ILE A 626 -14.85 -14.84 -14.12
C ILE A 626 -13.64 -15.69 -13.76
N GLY A 627 -13.69 -16.32 -12.58
CA GLY A 627 -12.70 -17.27 -12.10
C GLY A 627 -13.33 -18.58 -11.69
N LYS A 628 -12.66 -19.69 -11.96
CA LYS A 628 -13.06 -21.02 -11.51
C LYS A 628 -11.85 -21.83 -11.10
N GLY A 629 -12.01 -22.56 -10.00
CA GLY A 629 -11.00 -23.50 -9.50
C GLY A 629 -11.63 -24.80 -9.04
N LYS A 630 -10.86 -25.87 -9.06
CA LYS A 630 -11.27 -27.16 -8.50
C LYS A 630 -10.08 -27.94 -7.98
N SER A 631 -10.31 -28.73 -6.93
CA SER A 631 -9.35 -29.72 -6.45
C SER A 631 -9.60 -31.10 -7.04
N ILE A 632 -8.61 -31.98 -6.91
CA ILE A 632 -8.72 -33.37 -7.34
C ILE A 632 -9.66 -34.19 -6.44
N ILE A 633 -10.00 -33.70 -5.25
CA ILE A 633 -10.91 -34.38 -4.31
C ILE A 633 -12.35 -33.89 -4.41
N GLY A 634 -12.60 -32.87 -5.25
CA GLY A 634 -13.93 -32.38 -5.56
C GLY A 634 -14.28 -31.00 -4.98
N ASP A 635 -13.37 -30.36 -4.25
CA ASP A 635 -13.56 -28.93 -3.88
C ASP A 635 -13.63 -28.10 -5.15
N TRP A 636 -14.38 -27.01 -5.08
CA TRP A 636 -14.49 -26.05 -6.16
C TRP A 636 -14.71 -24.64 -5.66
N GLY A 637 -14.29 -23.68 -6.46
CA GLY A 637 -14.52 -22.26 -6.25
C GLY A 637 -14.91 -21.57 -7.54
N GLU A 638 -15.80 -20.59 -7.44
CA GLU A 638 -16.22 -19.72 -8.54
C GLU A 638 -16.24 -18.27 -8.08
N GLN A 639 -15.71 -17.40 -8.90
CA GLN A 639 -15.74 -15.94 -8.70
C GLN A 639 -16.33 -15.26 -9.92
N TYR A 640 -17.24 -14.35 -9.70
CA TYR A 640 -17.80 -13.45 -10.71
C TYR A 640 -17.71 -12.03 -10.19
N SER A 641 -17.16 -11.12 -10.99
CA SER A 641 -17.19 -9.69 -10.63
C SER A 641 -17.51 -8.83 -11.84
N ILE A 642 -18.19 -7.74 -11.59
CA ILE A 642 -18.51 -6.70 -12.57
C ILE A 642 -18.23 -5.37 -11.88
N TYR A 643 -17.53 -4.48 -12.60
CA TYR A 643 -17.46 -3.10 -12.20
C TYR A 643 -17.95 -2.17 -13.31
N ILE A 644 -18.54 -1.06 -12.90
CA ILE A 644 -18.98 0.02 -13.78
C ILE A 644 -18.45 1.31 -13.16
N ASN A 645 -17.74 2.11 -13.96
CA ASN A 645 -17.33 3.45 -13.57
C ASN A 645 -17.95 4.46 -14.54
N LEU A 646 -18.62 5.46 -14.00
CA LEU A 646 -19.33 6.50 -14.76
C LEU A 646 -18.79 7.86 -14.36
N ARG A 647 -18.50 8.69 -15.35
CA ARG A 647 -18.09 10.09 -15.23
C ARG A 647 -19.11 10.99 -15.95
N PRO A 648 -20.29 11.24 -15.37
CA PRO A 648 -21.34 12.00 -16.02
C PRO A 648 -20.97 13.46 -16.24
N THR A 649 -20.10 14.03 -15.44
CA THR A 649 -19.57 15.39 -15.57
C THR A 649 -18.08 15.42 -15.17
N SER A 650 -17.41 16.54 -15.46
CA SER A 650 -16.04 16.77 -14.99
C SER A 650 -15.90 16.80 -13.45
N ALA A 651 -16.99 16.98 -12.73
CA ALA A 651 -17.00 17.10 -11.27
C ALA A 651 -17.44 15.83 -10.54
N ILE A 652 -18.07 14.89 -11.21
CA ILE A 652 -18.68 13.71 -10.56
C ILE A 652 -18.14 12.43 -11.18
N GLU A 653 -17.71 11.54 -10.31
CA GLU A 653 -17.41 10.14 -10.64
C GLU A 653 -18.21 9.22 -9.74
N THR A 654 -18.74 8.16 -10.29
CA THR A 654 -19.41 7.13 -9.52
C THR A 654 -19.03 5.74 -10.02
N SER A 655 -18.65 4.88 -9.11
CA SER A 655 -18.30 3.50 -9.42
C SER A 655 -19.14 2.52 -8.62
N MET A 656 -19.52 1.44 -9.30
CA MET A 656 -20.19 0.29 -8.69
C MET A 656 -19.37 -0.95 -8.97
N TYR A 657 -19.12 -1.71 -7.92
CA TYR A 657 -18.48 -3.02 -7.99
C TYR A 657 -19.37 -4.06 -7.34
N TYR A 658 -19.63 -5.13 -8.08
CA TYR A 658 -20.31 -6.30 -7.55
C TYR A 658 -19.41 -7.51 -7.69
N SER A 659 -19.26 -8.27 -6.62
CA SER A 659 -18.57 -9.56 -6.61
C SER A 659 -19.42 -10.63 -5.96
N ARG A 660 -19.40 -11.81 -6.54
CA ARG A 660 -19.99 -13.02 -5.99
C ARG A 660 -18.96 -14.13 -6.01
N ASN A 661 -18.64 -14.66 -4.84
CA ASN A 661 -17.78 -15.81 -4.65
C ASN A 661 -18.61 -16.97 -4.11
N ARG A 662 -18.37 -18.16 -4.62
CA ARG A 662 -18.96 -19.39 -4.12
C ARG A 662 -17.87 -20.45 -4.06
N SER A 663 -17.83 -21.19 -2.99
CA SER A 663 -16.93 -22.34 -2.85
C SER A 663 -17.62 -23.52 -2.18
N PHE A 664 -17.09 -24.68 -2.45
CA PHE A 664 -17.38 -25.91 -1.74
C PHE A 664 -16.06 -26.53 -1.31
N GLU A 665 -15.96 -26.83 -0.04
CA GLU A 665 -14.81 -27.48 0.59
C GLU A 665 -15.29 -28.74 1.27
N LYS A 666 -14.67 -29.85 0.93
CA LYS A 666 -14.99 -31.15 1.50
C LYS A 666 -14.48 -31.30 2.92
N PHE A 667 -13.38 -30.62 3.24
CA PHE A 667 -12.73 -30.65 4.53
C PHE A 667 -12.42 -29.21 4.97
N HIS A 668 -13.45 -28.51 5.44
CA HIS A 668 -13.32 -27.18 6.02
C HIS A 668 -12.99 -27.31 7.51
N TRP A 669 -11.93 -26.65 7.95
CA TRP A 669 -11.53 -26.62 9.35
C TRP A 669 -12.58 -25.89 10.19
N LEU A 670 -12.95 -26.46 11.34
CA LEU A 670 -13.86 -25.84 12.29
C LEU A 670 -13.12 -25.41 13.56
N GLU A 671 -12.66 -26.37 14.37
CA GLU A 671 -12.06 -26.12 15.66
C GLU A 671 -11.45 -27.36 16.30
N ILE A 672 -10.78 -27.15 17.43
CA ILE A 672 -10.35 -28.20 18.37
C ILE A 672 -11.39 -28.33 19.48
N THR A 673 -11.88 -29.53 19.72
CA THR A 673 -12.76 -29.85 20.85
C THR A 673 -12.06 -30.75 21.85
N GLU A 674 -12.35 -30.59 23.15
CA GLU A 674 -11.75 -31.31 24.23
C GLU A 674 -12.74 -32.33 24.82
N GLU A 675 -12.34 -33.61 24.91
CA GLU A 675 -13.09 -34.63 25.61
C GLU A 675 -12.37 -34.99 26.91
N ILE A 676 -13.03 -34.81 28.04
CA ILE A 676 -12.51 -35.22 29.34
C ILE A 676 -12.80 -36.72 29.54
N ILE A 677 -11.78 -37.56 29.44
CA ILE A 677 -11.89 -38.99 29.72
C ILE A 677 -11.62 -39.23 31.22
N ASN A 678 -12.71 -39.51 31.94
CA ASN A 678 -12.66 -39.85 33.37
C ASN A 678 -12.11 -41.31 33.54
N GLU A 679 -10.80 -41.46 33.71
CA GLU A 679 -10.20 -42.70 34.17
C GLU A 679 -10.10 -42.70 35.68
N SER A 680 -10.23 -43.86 36.29
CA SER A 680 -10.45 -44.08 37.75
C SER A 680 -9.37 -43.46 38.67
N PHE A 681 -8.33 -42.85 38.15
CA PHE A 681 -7.22 -42.19 38.89
C PHE A 681 -6.59 -40.95 38.27
N SER A 682 -6.96 -40.57 37.06
CA SER A 682 -6.53 -39.28 36.44
C SER A 682 -7.47 -38.91 35.31
N ASP A 683 -7.89 -37.66 35.28
CA ASP A 683 -8.60 -37.08 34.13
C ASP A 683 -7.57 -36.88 33.01
N SER A 684 -7.79 -37.46 31.86
CA SER A 684 -7.03 -37.21 30.63
C SER A 684 -7.90 -36.43 29.64
N ILE A 685 -7.28 -35.42 29.00
CA ILE A 685 -7.93 -34.64 27.96
C ILE A 685 -7.57 -35.25 26.63
N LYS A 686 -8.55 -35.57 25.81
CA LYS A 686 -8.39 -35.97 24.42
C LYS A 686 -8.84 -34.81 23.51
N LEU A 687 -7.95 -34.42 22.60
CA LEU A 687 -8.25 -33.37 21.59
C LEU A 687 -8.83 -34.01 20.34
N HIS A 688 -9.92 -33.42 19.86
CA HIS A 688 -10.57 -33.79 18.62
C HIS A 688 -10.45 -32.62 17.62
N TYR A 689 -9.98 -32.91 16.41
CA TYR A 689 -9.79 -31.94 15.33
C TYR A 689 -10.96 -32.07 14.35
N MET A 690 -11.85 -31.07 14.37
CA MET A 690 -13.12 -31.14 13.69
C MET A 690 -13.10 -30.46 12.32
N PHE A 691 -13.62 -31.16 11.32
CA PHE A 691 -13.80 -30.67 9.97
C PHE A 691 -15.24 -30.91 9.52
N ALA A 692 -15.71 -30.08 8.56
CA ALA A 692 -17.01 -30.30 7.94
C ALA A 692 -16.97 -30.04 6.44
N GLU A 693 -17.94 -30.61 5.71
CA GLU A 693 -18.23 -30.14 4.36
C GLU A 693 -18.85 -28.75 4.46
N SER A 694 -18.29 -27.79 3.74
CA SER A 694 -18.71 -26.40 3.77
C SER A 694 -19.10 -25.90 2.38
N GLN A 695 -20.20 -25.17 2.31
CA GLN A 695 -20.57 -24.36 1.14
C GLN A 695 -20.57 -22.90 1.52
N ASN A 696 -19.62 -22.15 0.99
CA ASN A 696 -19.53 -20.71 1.24
C ASN A 696 -20.10 -19.92 0.06
N GLN A 697 -20.88 -18.90 0.37
CA GLN A 697 -21.33 -17.89 -0.60
C GLN A 697 -21.11 -16.51 -0.02
N MET A 698 -20.33 -15.69 -0.74
CA MET A 698 -20.06 -14.29 -0.39
C MET A 698 -20.51 -13.39 -1.52
N ASN A 699 -21.23 -12.31 -1.19
CA ASN A 699 -21.62 -11.28 -2.13
C ASN A 699 -21.19 -9.92 -1.56
N ILE A 700 -20.58 -9.12 -2.42
CA ILE A 700 -20.15 -7.75 -2.10
C ILE A 700 -20.72 -6.82 -3.16
N LEU A 701 -21.38 -5.76 -2.71
CA LEU A 701 -21.78 -4.66 -3.57
C LEU A 701 -21.22 -3.37 -2.98
N THR A 702 -20.28 -2.78 -3.70
CA THR A 702 -19.66 -1.50 -3.32
C THR A 702 -20.16 -0.41 -4.25
N TRP A 703 -20.51 0.74 -3.68
CA TRP A 703 -20.84 1.95 -4.41
C TRP A 703 -20.05 3.13 -3.88
N ARG A 704 -19.34 3.80 -4.78
CA ARG A 704 -18.55 5.01 -4.48
C ARG A 704 -19.02 6.16 -5.31
N VAL A 705 -19.03 7.36 -4.73
CA VAL A 705 -19.27 8.63 -5.44
C VAL A 705 -18.23 9.62 -4.95
N SER A 706 -17.52 10.23 -5.90
CA SER A 706 -16.62 11.35 -5.65
C SER A 706 -17.13 12.57 -6.41
N ALA A 707 -17.31 13.68 -5.72
CA ALA A 707 -17.78 14.93 -6.30
C ALA A 707 -16.85 16.09 -5.90
N GLY A 708 -16.13 16.65 -6.88
CA GLY A 708 -15.37 17.88 -6.74
C GLY A 708 -16.32 19.08 -6.84
N LEU A 709 -16.48 19.85 -5.77
CA LEU A 709 -17.28 21.08 -5.76
C LEU A 709 -16.47 22.31 -6.21
N ALA A 710 -15.17 22.26 -5.95
CA ALA A 710 -14.15 23.22 -6.37
C ALA A 710 -12.78 22.53 -6.23
N THR A 711 -11.71 23.17 -6.64
CA THR A 711 -10.34 22.65 -6.51
C THR A 711 -9.96 22.35 -5.05
N ASN A 712 -10.62 23.00 -4.10
CA ASN A 712 -10.38 22.89 -2.66
C ASN A 712 -11.56 22.31 -1.85
N LYS A 713 -12.60 21.75 -2.52
CA LYS A 713 -13.79 21.18 -1.84
C LYS A 713 -14.23 19.90 -2.52
N SER A 714 -14.42 18.85 -1.73
CA SER A 714 -14.94 17.58 -2.21
C SER A 714 -16.01 16.98 -1.28
N ILE A 715 -16.83 16.12 -1.86
CA ILE A 715 -17.72 15.20 -1.14
C ILE A 715 -17.41 13.81 -1.65
N GLU A 716 -17.19 12.90 -0.71
CA GLU A 716 -16.94 11.48 -0.98
C GLU A 716 -17.99 10.65 -0.26
N PHE A 717 -18.60 9.74 -0.98
CA PHE A 717 -19.55 8.78 -0.45
C PHE A 717 -19.09 7.37 -0.77
N TYR A 718 -19.11 6.51 0.23
CA TYR A 718 -18.83 5.08 0.12
C TYR A 718 -19.97 4.29 0.76
N SER A 719 -20.40 3.23 0.09
CA SER A 719 -21.31 2.25 0.64
C SER A 719 -20.87 0.85 0.27
N GLU A 720 -20.85 -0.05 1.22
CA GLU A 720 -20.60 -1.47 1.01
C GLU A 720 -21.69 -2.31 1.65
N TYR A 721 -22.28 -3.16 0.85
CA TYR A 721 -23.22 -4.19 1.27
C TYR A 721 -22.53 -5.55 1.12
N PHE A 722 -22.27 -6.18 2.26
CA PHE A 722 -21.55 -7.44 2.35
C PHE A 722 -22.47 -8.52 2.93
N ILE A 723 -22.48 -9.69 2.31
CA ILE A 723 -23.15 -10.89 2.79
C ILE A 723 -22.19 -12.07 2.69
N SER A 724 -22.00 -12.76 3.79
CA SER A 724 -21.32 -14.06 3.84
C SER A 724 -22.25 -15.11 4.41
N ARG A 725 -22.29 -16.25 3.76
CA ARG A 725 -23.06 -17.42 4.18
C ARG A 725 -22.14 -18.62 4.05
N ASN A 726 -21.85 -19.24 5.16
CA ASN A 726 -21.19 -20.53 5.18
C ASN A 726 -22.15 -21.60 5.68
N HIS A 727 -22.37 -22.63 4.91
CA HIS A 727 -23.34 -23.68 5.19
C HIS A 727 -22.57 -24.97 5.42
N PHE A 728 -22.69 -25.53 6.62
CA PHE A 728 -22.06 -26.77 6.97
C PHE A 728 -23.04 -27.93 6.80
N ASN A 729 -22.55 -29.07 6.34
CA ASN A 729 -23.38 -30.27 6.18
C ASN A 729 -23.46 -30.98 7.53
N ASP A 730 -24.66 -30.98 8.14
CA ASP A 730 -24.93 -31.50 9.49
C ASP A 730 -24.69 -32.98 9.69
N GLN A 731 -24.52 -33.74 8.63
CA GLN A 731 -24.45 -35.21 8.69
C GLN A 731 -23.02 -35.78 8.65
N GLN A 732 -22.00 -34.95 8.48
CA GLN A 732 -20.63 -35.41 8.29
C GLN A 732 -19.61 -34.56 9.01
N TYR A 733 -19.60 -34.64 10.35
CA TYR A 733 -18.40 -34.21 11.09
C TYR A 733 -17.31 -35.24 10.88
N LEU A 734 -16.14 -34.74 10.51
CA LEU A 734 -14.97 -35.57 10.27
C LEU A 734 -13.96 -35.27 11.38
N GLU A 735 -13.52 -36.32 12.03
CA GLU A 735 -12.44 -36.25 12.98
C GLU A 735 -11.12 -36.62 12.31
N LEU A 736 -10.08 -35.86 12.55
CA LEU A 736 -8.74 -36.22 12.14
C LEU A 736 -8.16 -37.27 13.10
N LEU A 737 -7.99 -38.51 12.60
CA LEU A 737 -7.63 -39.69 13.41
C LEU A 737 -6.16 -39.77 13.70
N GLU A 738 -5.37 -39.21 14.22
CA GLU A 738 -3.95 -39.30 14.49
C GLU A 738 -3.06 -38.39 13.62
N ALA A 739 -2.49 -37.41 14.26
CA ALA A 739 -1.31 -36.74 13.80
C ALA A 739 -0.09 -37.64 14.05
N LYS A 740 0.38 -38.38 13.06
CA LYS A 740 1.69 -39.06 13.16
C LYS A 740 2.77 -38.03 12.77
N ALA A 741 3.77 -37.91 13.63
CA ALA A 741 5.00 -37.23 13.27
C ALA A 741 5.60 -37.92 12.02
N TYR A 742 5.46 -37.28 10.86
CA TYR A 742 6.12 -37.53 9.58
C TYR A 742 6.01 -38.93 8.93
N PRO A 743 5.52 -39.10 7.70
CA PRO A 743 4.62 -38.21 6.96
C PRO A 743 3.17 -38.48 7.37
N VAL A 744 2.45 -37.41 7.65
CA VAL A 744 1.07 -37.50 8.08
C VAL A 744 0.19 -37.95 6.91
N HIS A 745 -0.38 -39.14 7.00
CA HIS A 745 -1.55 -39.49 6.22
C HIS A 745 -2.75 -38.94 6.96
N THR A 746 -3.37 -37.92 6.40
CA THR A 746 -4.63 -37.38 6.90
C THR A 746 -5.70 -38.44 6.68
N GLU A 747 -6.06 -39.19 7.71
CA GLU A 747 -7.17 -40.14 7.69
C GLU A 747 -8.34 -39.50 8.40
N TYR A 748 -9.42 -39.27 7.68
CA TYR A 748 -10.68 -38.79 8.21
C TYR A 748 -11.65 -39.95 8.40
N GLN A 749 -12.32 -40.01 9.54
CA GLN A 749 -13.47 -40.86 9.71
C GLN A 749 -14.73 -40.05 10.00
N PRO A 750 -15.91 -40.52 9.54
CA PRO A 750 -17.16 -39.92 9.94
C PRO A 750 -17.36 -40.04 11.45
N TYR A 751 -17.70 -38.96 12.08
CA TYR A 751 -18.17 -38.96 13.45
C TYR A 751 -19.53 -39.64 13.46
N SER A 752 -19.62 -40.85 13.99
CA SER A 752 -20.77 -41.76 13.82
C SER A 752 -22.02 -41.39 14.65
N SER A 753 -21.87 -40.51 15.60
CA SER A 753 -22.95 -39.83 16.34
C SER A 753 -22.34 -38.60 17.01
N LEU A 754 -23.03 -37.45 16.95
CA LEU A 754 -22.73 -36.37 17.88
C LEU A 754 -22.82 -36.93 19.29
N PRO A 755 -21.82 -36.71 20.14
CA PRO A 755 -21.91 -37.15 21.54
C PRO A 755 -23.20 -36.56 22.14
N ASP A 756 -23.87 -37.39 22.98
CA ASP A 756 -25.04 -36.92 23.73
C ASP A 756 -24.72 -35.80 24.74
N ASP A 757 -23.45 -35.38 24.80
CA ASP A 757 -22.97 -34.28 25.62
C ASP A 757 -23.16 -32.95 24.90
N SER A 758 -24.05 -32.12 25.41
CA SER A 758 -24.36 -30.79 24.86
C SER A 758 -23.17 -29.85 24.82
N SER A 759 -22.10 -30.09 25.58
CA SER A 759 -20.89 -29.27 25.59
C SER A 759 -20.10 -29.32 24.30
N LEU A 760 -20.16 -30.41 23.53
CA LEU A 760 -19.53 -30.56 22.20
C LEU A 760 -20.39 -29.98 21.07
N LEU A 761 -21.64 -29.60 21.35
CA LEU A 761 -22.57 -28.98 20.37
C LEU A 761 -22.51 -27.46 20.40
N GLU A 762 -22.10 -26.85 21.53
CA GLU A 762 -22.07 -25.39 21.68
C GLU A 762 -21.17 -24.69 20.65
N PRO A 763 -19.94 -25.16 20.37
CA PRO A 763 -19.09 -24.60 19.36
C PRO A 763 -19.67 -24.68 17.95
N TYR A 764 -20.40 -25.76 17.63
CA TYR A 764 -21.05 -25.95 16.35
C TYR A 764 -22.18 -24.95 16.11
N LEU A 765 -23.06 -24.75 17.10
CA LEU A 765 -24.14 -23.77 17.04
C LEU A 765 -23.57 -22.34 16.92
N TYR A 766 -22.47 -22.09 17.59
CA TYR A 766 -21.74 -20.84 17.48
C TYR A 766 -21.19 -20.62 16.08
N ASN A 767 -20.49 -21.57 15.53
CA ASN A 767 -19.93 -21.51 14.16
C ASN A 767 -21.03 -21.35 13.09
N GLU A 768 -22.16 -22.05 13.23
CA GLU A 768 -23.29 -21.89 12.33
C GLU A 768 -23.94 -20.50 12.41
N PHE A 769 -24.00 -19.93 13.60
CA PHE A 769 -24.53 -18.58 13.84
C PHE A 769 -23.62 -17.52 13.16
N TYR A 770 -22.33 -17.53 13.42
CA TYR A 770 -21.36 -16.58 12.84
C TYR A 770 -21.08 -16.84 11.37
N ALA A 771 -21.37 -18.02 10.87
CA ALA A 771 -21.34 -18.33 9.45
C ALA A 771 -22.32 -17.51 8.60
N LYS A 772 -23.33 -16.86 9.22
CA LYS A 772 -24.35 -16.05 8.57
C LYS A 772 -24.18 -14.57 8.92
N TYR A 773 -23.15 -13.95 8.33
CA TYR A 773 -22.80 -12.56 8.56
C TYR A 773 -23.29 -11.64 7.43
N SER A 774 -23.85 -10.49 7.79
CA SER A 774 -24.21 -9.43 6.83
C SER A 774 -23.86 -8.08 7.40
N SER A 775 -23.32 -7.19 6.57
CA SER A 775 -23.05 -5.82 6.97
C SER A 775 -23.42 -4.80 5.89
N LEU A 776 -23.77 -3.60 6.34
CA LEU A 776 -23.95 -2.42 5.52
C LEU A 776 -23.10 -1.30 6.11
N ASN A 777 -22.05 -0.93 5.38
CA ASN A 777 -21.18 0.18 5.70
C ASN A 777 -21.57 1.40 4.87
N LEU A 778 -21.66 2.56 5.50
CA LEU A 778 -21.84 3.85 4.83
C LEU A 778 -20.81 4.83 5.38
N ASN A 779 -20.15 5.55 4.49
CA ASN A 779 -19.21 6.61 4.82
C ASN A 779 -19.51 7.83 3.94
N LEU A 780 -19.64 9.01 4.56
CA LEU A 780 -19.81 10.28 3.88
C LEU A 780 -18.81 11.27 4.44
N VAL A 781 -17.94 11.78 3.59
CA VAL A 781 -16.89 12.75 3.93
C VAL A 781 -17.10 14.02 3.12
N PHE A 782 -17.23 15.15 3.80
CA PHE A 782 -17.07 16.47 3.21
C PHE A 782 -15.71 17.02 3.62
N ARG A 783 -14.88 17.41 2.65
CA ARG A 783 -13.57 18.05 2.84
C ARG A 783 -13.59 19.46 2.26
N TRP A 784 -13.03 20.39 3.02
CA TRP A 784 -12.81 21.77 2.57
C TRP A 784 -11.42 22.23 3.00
N GLU A 785 -10.57 22.49 2.05
CA GLU A 785 -9.29 23.16 2.26
C GLU A 785 -9.48 24.66 2.16
N PHE A 786 -9.67 25.33 3.30
CA PHE A 786 -10.01 26.75 3.34
C PHE A 786 -8.79 27.68 3.25
N SER A 787 -7.60 27.12 3.43
CA SER A 787 -6.30 27.76 3.19
C SER A 787 -5.31 26.63 2.86
N PRO A 788 -4.26 26.86 2.04
CA PRO A 788 -3.30 25.81 1.70
C PRO A 788 -2.78 25.06 2.92
N GLY A 789 -2.96 23.75 2.93
CA GLY A 789 -2.61 22.86 4.04
C GLY A 789 -3.51 22.96 5.28
N SER A 790 -4.57 23.78 5.27
CA SER A 790 -5.55 23.89 6.36
C SER A 790 -6.90 23.34 5.94
N THR A 791 -7.40 22.32 6.65
CA THR A 791 -8.55 21.55 6.21
C THR A 791 -9.63 21.44 7.27
N PHE A 792 -10.86 21.47 6.81
CA PHE A 792 -12.05 21.15 7.59
C PHE A 792 -12.68 19.87 7.05
N TYR A 793 -13.02 18.95 7.93
CA TYR A 793 -13.74 17.71 7.59
C TYR A 793 -15.03 17.60 8.39
N LEU A 794 -16.06 17.12 7.71
CA LEU A 794 -17.28 16.59 8.32
C LEU A 794 -17.41 15.14 7.86
N ILE A 795 -17.36 14.22 8.81
CA ILE A 795 -17.32 12.78 8.55
C ILE A 795 -18.50 12.11 9.24
N TYR A 796 -19.29 11.38 8.48
CA TYR A 796 -20.35 10.52 8.99
C TYR A 796 -20.10 9.09 8.54
N THR A 797 -19.98 8.18 9.49
CA THR A 797 -19.85 6.74 9.23
C THR A 797 -20.96 5.99 9.94
N THR A 798 -21.46 4.92 9.35
CA THR A 798 -22.29 3.97 10.05
C THR A 798 -22.05 2.57 9.51
N MET A 799 -21.91 1.63 10.41
CA MET A 799 -21.85 0.20 10.14
C MET A 799 -23.03 -0.47 10.83
N LYS A 800 -23.76 -1.27 10.08
CA LYS A 800 -24.85 -2.09 10.57
C LYS A 800 -24.56 -3.53 10.30
N THR A 801 -24.70 -4.40 11.27
CA THR A 801 -24.45 -5.83 11.14
C THR A 801 -25.67 -6.64 11.53
N ILE A 802 -25.85 -7.75 10.88
CA ILE A 802 -26.87 -8.76 11.19
C ILE A 802 -26.21 -10.13 11.09
N ASN A 803 -26.17 -10.86 12.20
CA ASN A 803 -25.63 -12.21 12.29
C ASN A 803 -26.76 -13.23 12.47
N GLY A 804 -26.52 -14.48 12.10
CA GLY A 804 -27.45 -15.60 12.30
C GLY A 804 -28.65 -15.66 11.35
N LYS A 805 -28.93 -14.61 10.55
CA LYS A 805 -30.08 -14.57 9.66
C LYS A 805 -29.78 -15.14 8.27
N GLU A 806 -30.57 -16.10 7.79
CA GLU A 806 -30.37 -16.80 6.53
C GLU A 806 -30.46 -15.88 5.31
N SER A 807 -31.44 -15.00 5.25
CA SER A 807 -31.60 -14.02 4.18
C SER A 807 -31.72 -12.62 4.72
N VAL A 808 -30.85 -11.71 4.26
CA VAL A 808 -30.84 -10.30 4.64
C VAL A 808 -30.98 -9.46 3.39
N THR A 809 -31.88 -8.47 3.44
CA THR A 809 -32.03 -7.47 2.38
C THR A 809 -31.54 -6.10 2.89
N ILE A 810 -31.29 -5.16 1.98
CA ILE A 810 -30.92 -3.79 2.37
C ILE A 810 -31.97 -3.16 3.29
N SER A 811 -33.26 -3.47 3.11
CA SER A 811 -34.33 -2.95 3.96
C SER A 811 -34.27 -3.48 5.39
N ASP A 812 -33.71 -4.66 5.62
CA ASP A 812 -33.59 -5.24 6.96
C ASP A 812 -32.67 -4.40 7.85
N PHE A 813 -31.62 -3.82 7.31
CA PHE A 813 -30.73 -2.93 8.06
C PHE A 813 -31.41 -1.65 8.60
N TRP A 814 -32.56 -1.27 8.05
CA TRP A 814 -33.31 -0.09 8.51
C TRP A 814 -34.49 -0.44 9.39
N ASN A 815 -35.08 -1.63 9.22
CA ASN A 815 -36.33 -2.02 9.83
C ASN A 815 -36.16 -3.11 10.91
N TYR A 816 -34.98 -3.68 11.05
CA TYR A 816 -34.71 -4.74 12.00
C TYR A 816 -34.79 -4.21 13.43
N GLN A 817 -35.65 -4.85 14.29
CA GLN A 817 -35.85 -4.46 15.67
C GLN A 817 -35.41 -5.51 16.71
N GLY A 818 -34.72 -6.58 16.27
CA GLY A 818 -34.31 -7.67 17.14
C GLY A 818 -35.47 -8.61 17.56
N GLY A 819 -35.14 -9.77 18.08
CA GLY A 819 -36.05 -10.57 18.87
C GLY A 819 -36.78 -11.73 18.18
N ASP A 820 -36.57 -11.98 16.90
CA ASP A 820 -37.06 -13.20 16.25
C ASP A 820 -35.91 -14.01 15.68
N ASP A 821 -35.82 -15.28 16.00
CA ASP A 821 -34.94 -16.28 15.37
C ASP A 821 -33.44 -16.12 15.57
N TRP A 822 -32.93 -16.11 16.80
CA TRP A 822 -31.49 -16.25 17.08
C TRP A 822 -30.61 -15.38 16.20
N SER A 823 -30.94 -14.13 16.00
CA SER A 823 -30.17 -13.20 15.20
C SER A 823 -29.69 -12.00 16.01
N GLU A 824 -28.45 -11.63 15.81
CA GLU A 824 -27.82 -10.48 16.44
C GLU A 824 -27.84 -9.29 15.49
N PHE A 825 -28.16 -8.12 16.01
CA PHE A 825 -28.14 -6.87 15.26
C PHE A 825 -27.34 -5.82 15.99
N SER A 826 -26.43 -5.17 15.27
CA SER A 826 -25.78 -3.98 15.80
C SER A 826 -25.76 -2.83 14.79
N THR A 827 -25.77 -1.62 15.32
CA THR A 827 -25.54 -0.39 14.56
C THR A 827 -24.47 0.42 15.27
N GLU A 828 -23.37 0.64 14.60
CA GLU A 828 -22.36 1.58 15.02
C GLU A 828 -22.45 2.83 14.15
N GLY A 829 -22.48 4.00 14.74
CA GLY A 829 -22.55 5.26 14.00
C GLY A 829 -21.65 6.30 14.60
N SER A 830 -20.95 7.02 13.76
CA SER A 830 -20.00 8.05 14.16
C SER A 830 -20.21 9.33 13.37
N LEU A 831 -20.14 10.44 14.06
CA LEU A 831 -20.13 11.76 13.46
C LEU A 831 -18.93 12.52 14.00
N TYR A 832 -18.01 12.90 13.11
CA TYR A 832 -16.82 13.66 13.46
C TYR A 832 -16.76 15.00 12.74
N ILE A 833 -16.28 15.99 13.45
CA ILE A 833 -15.85 17.28 12.91
C ILE A 833 -14.37 17.42 13.22
N LYS A 834 -13.55 17.63 12.20
CA LYS A 834 -12.11 17.79 12.33
C LYS A 834 -11.67 19.09 11.67
N LEU A 835 -10.81 19.81 12.35
CA LEU A 835 -10.20 21.04 11.87
C LEU A 835 -8.69 20.92 12.03
N ASN A 836 -7.97 21.02 10.93
CA ASN A 836 -6.51 21.15 10.90
C ASN A 836 -6.18 22.57 10.46
N TYR A 837 -5.22 23.19 11.10
CA TYR A 837 -4.76 24.54 10.71
C TYR A 837 -3.25 24.54 10.55
N ARG A 838 -2.75 25.00 9.41
CA ARG A 838 -1.32 25.07 9.13
C ARG A 838 -0.82 26.48 9.35
N PHE A 839 0.10 26.64 10.31
CA PHE A 839 0.89 27.84 10.46
C PHE A 839 2.23 27.62 9.75
N ASN A 840 2.47 28.37 8.71
CA ASN A 840 3.77 28.43 8.05
C ASN A 840 4.37 29.81 8.24
N ARG A 841 5.60 29.89 8.74
CA ARG A 841 6.34 31.15 8.82
C ARG A 841 7.26 31.20 7.61
N ARG A 842 6.95 32.10 6.68
CA ARG A 842 7.80 32.46 5.54
C ARG A 842 9.13 33.09 6.01
#